data_7be3a3d3bb2f332cd3bc77d58275926e
#
_entry.id   7be3a3d3bb2f332cd3bc77d58275926e
#
_cell.length_a   1.000
_cell.length_b   1.000
_cell.length_c   1.000
_cell.angle_alpha   90.00
_cell.angle_beta   90.00
_cell.angle_gamma   90.00
#
_symmetry.space_group_name_H-M   'P 1'
#
loop_
_entity.id
_entity.type
_entity.pdbx_description
1 polymer ?
#
loop_
_entity_poly.entity_id
_entity_poly.type
_entity_poly.pdbx_seq_one_letter_code
_entity_poly.pdbx_strand_id
1 'polypeptide(L)'
;MKTPAEWKTLFESSAFARQTNYSGPLGPEYNPSGTRLRLWAPTAQKVSVNLYRRGDGGACMGTLPLEQHGQGVWSVYLPGDQHGHYYTFTVEVDGTAYETGDPYARTAGVNGLRSMILDAPRIDPPDWNHDHRVIVPASRRTVWEVSVRDFSQDPACGVRNAWRGKFMAFTQKGTTLSSAGTFPTCLDYLKRLGVGYVQLMPIFDFGSVDESRPLTRQYNWGYDPTNYNVPEGSYSTDPTKGEVRVRECKEMIASLHAAGIGVIMDVVYNHMYRSENPLNSTVPYYFFRQNPDGSFSNGSGCGNEFASERPMARKYLIDSVLYWAQEYHIDGFRFDLMGLYDVDTMNELRATLDALPGGRSILMYGEPWQGGGSQLHRYEANKANLAMLSERIGIFCDNTRDVIKGGCFDAREPGYVEGKPGSFWDIGGAVAAWCRSDILPAHSPSQIVSYVSAHDNFTLWDKLMLVRYARPEYTAADSAALAQNRLAAGIYLTCMGMPFMQAGEEFARTKKGQGNTYRSSPSLNRLDWKRAAQFHGLVDYYRGLLGLRAQFPRLSASDTASPAAIKFFSLEQPLVGWTLPAAPGDGAAWRALCVFYNPTEEEKRIRLPDGQWKLLSDGVSSALWKGPSRICGGEVTLLPYSATIFGQV
;
A
#
# COMPACT_ATOMS: atom_id res chain seq x y z
N MET A 1 25.54 32.11 10.81
CA MET A 1 24.80 30.83 10.57
C MET A 1 24.02 30.47 11.83
N LYS A 2 22.71 30.20 11.67
CA LYS A 2 21.90 29.67 12.78
C LYS A 2 22.27 28.24 13.09
N THR A 3 22.29 27.91 14.37
CA THR A 3 22.41 26.52 14.83
C THR A 3 21.11 25.73 14.54
N PRO A 4 21.16 24.38 14.48
CA PRO A 4 19.95 23.57 14.35
C PRO A 4 18.88 23.83 15.43
N ALA A 5 19.29 24.15 16.67
CA ALA A 5 18.38 24.50 17.76
C ALA A 5 17.70 25.87 17.56
N GLU A 6 18.42 26.85 16.97
CA GLU A 6 17.83 28.14 16.61
C GLU A 6 16.82 28.02 15.46
N TRP A 7 17.06 27.13 14.49
CA TRP A 7 16.10 26.79 13.44
C TRP A 7 14.84 26.13 14.04
N LYS A 8 15.00 25.19 14.97
CA LYS A 8 13.88 24.57 15.70
C LYS A 8 13.02 25.62 16.37
N THR A 9 13.63 26.51 17.17
CA THR A 9 12.93 27.60 17.87
C THR A 9 12.16 28.52 16.89
N LEU A 10 12.75 28.86 15.76
CA LEU A 10 12.10 29.69 14.73
C LEU A 10 10.86 28.99 14.19
N PHE A 11 10.97 27.73 13.80
CA PHE A 11 9.89 26.97 13.12
C PHE A 11 8.75 26.56 14.05
N GLU A 12 9.00 26.49 15.36
CA GLU A 12 7.97 26.28 16.39
C GLU A 12 7.23 27.58 16.75
N SER A 13 7.70 28.75 16.29
CA SER A 13 7.06 30.00 16.60
C SER A 13 5.77 30.22 15.79
N SER A 14 4.69 30.61 16.47
CA SER A 14 3.43 30.97 15.81
C SER A 14 3.56 32.20 14.90
N ALA A 15 4.55 33.05 15.15
CA ALA A 15 4.83 34.23 14.32
C ALA A 15 5.35 33.80 12.95
N PHE A 16 6.33 32.90 12.89
CA PHE A 16 6.83 32.35 11.63
C PHE A 16 5.70 31.70 10.83
N ALA A 17 4.92 30.83 11.47
CA ALA A 17 3.81 30.17 10.79
C ALA A 17 2.81 31.16 10.18
N ARG A 18 2.40 32.22 10.93
CA ARG A 18 1.48 33.24 10.38
C ARG A 18 2.05 34.04 9.23
N GLN A 19 3.36 34.33 9.26
CA GLN A 19 4.03 35.14 8.21
C GLN A 19 4.32 34.35 6.93
N THR A 20 4.49 33.02 7.03
CA THR A 20 4.97 32.21 5.93
C THR A 20 3.99 31.15 5.42
N ASN A 21 2.81 31.02 6.05
CA ASN A 21 1.76 30.12 5.59
C ASN A 21 1.20 30.59 4.25
N TYR A 22 1.32 29.75 3.22
CA TYR A 22 0.92 30.04 1.85
C TYR A 22 -0.06 28.99 1.34
N SER A 23 -1.21 29.42 0.85
CA SER A 23 -2.27 28.52 0.36
C SER A 23 -2.32 28.37 -1.17
N GLY A 24 -1.55 29.17 -1.90
CA GLY A 24 -1.54 29.15 -3.37
C GLY A 24 -0.73 27.98 -3.97
N PRO A 25 -0.70 27.88 -5.31
CA PRO A 25 0.02 26.83 -6.03
C PRO A 25 1.53 27.01 -5.94
N LEU A 26 2.26 25.89 -5.82
CA LEU A 26 3.72 25.81 -5.85
C LEU A 26 4.17 24.85 -6.96
N GLY A 27 5.46 24.94 -7.34
CA GLY A 27 6.05 24.17 -8.43
C GLY A 27 5.81 24.77 -9.82
N PRO A 28 5.98 23.96 -10.90
CA PRO A 28 5.86 24.40 -12.27
C PRO A 28 4.40 24.55 -12.69
N GLU A 29 4.07 25.72 -13.24
CA GLU A 29 2.81 26.00 -13.94
C GLU A 29 3.14 26.25 -15.42
N TYR A 30 2.98 25.19 -16.21
CA TYR A 30 3.32 25.20 -17.63
C TYR A 30 2.18 25.77 -18.50
N ASN A 31 2.58 26.55 -19.50
CA ASN A 31 1.74 26.93 -20.62
C ASN A 31 2.65 27.03 -21.88
N PRO A 32 2.17 26.74 -23.10
CA PRO A 32 2.99 26.83 -24.31
C PRO A 32 3.63 28.18 -24.56
N SER A 33 3.06 29.30 -24.03
CA SER A 33 3.63 30.66 -24.14
C SER A 33 4.66 30.97 -23.06
N GLY A 34 4.75 30.16 -21.99
CA GLY A 34 5.74 30.31 -20.92
C GLY A 34 5.38 29.51 -19.66
N THR A 35 6.39 29.25 -18.86
CA THR A 35 6.26 28.50 -17.61
C THR A 35 6.56 29.41 -16.42
N ARG A 36 5.70 29.40 -15.41
CA ARG A 36 5.96 29.99 -14.11
C ARG A 36 6.42 28.92 -13.13
N LEU A 37 7.60 29.14 -12.54
CA LEU A 37 8.10 28.31 -11.44
C LEU A 37 7.87 29.09 -10.13
N ARG A 38 7.32 28.41 -9.12
CA ARG A 38 7.13 28.94 -7.76
C ARG A 38 7.74 28.03 -6.72
N LEU A 39 8.57 28.60 -5.86
CA LEU A 39 9.23 27.90 -4.76
C LEU A 39 8.87 28.58 -3.43
N TRP A 40 8.51 27.78 -2.43
CA TRP A 40 8.39 28.27 -1.05
C TRP A 40 9.72 28.08 -0.33
N ALA A 41 10.39 29.21 -0.04
CA ALA A 41 11.70 29.23 0.62
C ALA A 41 11.80 30.49 1.53
N PRO A 42 11.04 30.54 2.65
CA PRO A 42 10.90 31.75 3.47
C PRO A 42 12.19 32.18 4.17
N THR A 43 13.15 31.27 4.31
CA THR A 43 14.44 31.52 4.96
C THR A 43 15.56 31.87 3.97
N ALA A 44 15.27 31.82 2.66
CA ALA A 44 16.26 32.11 1.62
C ALA A 44 16.55 33.60 1.53
N GLN A 45 17.83 33.93 1.33
CA GLN A 45 18.30 35.29 0.96
C GLN A 45 18.34 35.50 -0.54
N LYS A 46 18.54 34.39 -1.29
CA LYS A 46 18.59 34.42 -2.74
C LYS A 46 18.13 33.07 -3.29
N VAL A 47 17.36 33.13 -4.40
CA VAL A 47 16.96 31.94 -5.15
C VAL A 47 17.21 32.17 -6.62
N SER A 48 17.76 31.17 -7.31
CA SER A 48 17.90 31.18 -8.77
C SER A 48 17.51 29.80 -9.33
N VAL A 49 17.08 29.79 -10.61
CA VAL A 49 16.85 28.58 -11.39
C VAL A 49 17.96 28.38 -12.39
N ASN A 50 18.50 27.15 -12.45
CA ASN A 50 19.47 26.72 -13.46
C ASN A 50 18.74 25.86 -14.48
N LEU A 51 18.90 26.13 -15.79
CA LEU A 51 18.24 25.45 -16.88
C LEU A 51 19.19 24.49 -17.60
N TYR A 52 18.68 23.32 -18.02
CA TYR A 52 19.46 22.29 -18.70
C TYR A 52 18.65 21.67 -19.85
N ARG A 53 19.34 21.18 -20.88
CA ARG A 53 18.70 20.41 -21.97
C ARG A 53 18.50 18.92 -21.63
N ARG A 54 19.26 18.41 -20.68
CA ARG A 54 19.30 16.96 -20.35
C ARG A 54 19.05 16.73 -18.87
N GLY A 55 18.41 15.63 -18.55
CA GLY A 55 18.16 15.18 -17.18
C GLY A 55 19.41 14.65 -16.47
N ASP A 56 20.49 14.40 -17.24
CA ASP A 56 21.80 13.95 -16.77
C ASP A 56 22.91 14.71 -17.48
N GLY A 57 23.99 15.00 -16.78
CA GLY A 57 25.18 15.65 -17.37
C GLY A 57 24.85 16.93 -18.16
N GLY A 58 25.76 17.33 -19.07
CA GLY A 58 25.61 18.52 -19.89
C GLY A 58 25.78 19.84 -19.11
N ALA A 59 26.08 20.93 -19.83
CA ALA A 59 26.27 22.26 -19.26
C ALA A 59 24.96 22.92 -18.90
N CYS A 60 24.98 23.78 -17.88
CA CYS A 60 23.90 24.74 -17.59
C CYS A 60 23.75 25.69 -18.77
N MET A 61 22.53 25.87 -19.27
CA MET A 61 22.18 26.76 -20.38
C MET A 61 22.12 28.24 -19.93
N GLY A 62 21.77 28.44 -18.66
CA GLY A 62 21.64 29.75 -18.06
C GLY A 62 21.06 29.67 -16.66
N THR A 63 21.34 30.68 -15.87
CA THR A 63 20.83 30.86 -14.51
C THR A 63 20.04 32.16 -14.45
N LEU A 64 18.82 32.10 -13.92
CA LEU A 64 17.93 33.26 -13.76
C LEU A 64 17.56 33.44 -12.29
N PRO A 65 17.61 34.68 -11.75
CA PRO A 65 17.14 34.92 -10.39
C PRO A 65 15.63 34.81 -10.30
N LEU A 66 15.13 34.38 -9.13
CA LEU A 66 13.72 34.43 -8.78
C LEU A 66 13.42 35.71 -8.01
N GLU A 67 12.22 36.24 -8.20
CA GLU A 67 11.69 37.37 -7.44
C GLU A 67 11.00 36.87 -6.17
N GLN A 68 11.26 37.56 -5.05
CA GLN A 68 10.62 37.26 -3.77
C GLN A 68 9.25 37.94 -3.69
N HIS A 69 8.27 37.16 -3.20
CA HIS A 69 6.91 37.62 -2.91
C HIS A 69 6.60 37.46 -1.42
N GLY A 70 5.38 37.82 -1.02
CA GLY A 70 4.91 37.60 0.35
C GLY A 70 4.85 36.11 0.74
N GLN A 71 4.79 35.86 2.02
CA GLN A 71 4.64 34.52 2.62
C GLN A 71 5.79 33.53 2.30
N GLY A 72 6.97 34.07 1.93
CA GLY A 72 8.16 33.26 1.64
C GLY A 72 8.18 32.61 0.26
N VAL A 73 7.33 33.04 -0.66
CA VAL A 73 7.28 32.53 -2.04
C VAL A 73 8.26 33.29 -2.93
N TRP A 74 8.94 32.54 -3.79
CA TRP A 74 9.81 33.01 -4.85
C TRP A 74 9.26 32.55 -6.20
N SER A 75 9.36 33.38 -7.25
CA SER A 75 8.93 32.96 -8.57
C SER A 75 9.77 33.54 -9.70
N VAL A 76 9.74 32.84 -10.84
CA VAL A 76 10.29 33.33 -12.12
C VAL A 76 9.34 32.92 -13.25
N TYR A 77 9.29 33.73 -14.30
CA TYR A 77 8.60 33.43 -15.55
C TYR A 77 9.62 33.13 -16.65
N LEU A 78 9.50 31.94 -17.25
CA LEU A 78 10.31 31.49 -18.37
C LEU A 78 9.49 31.62 -19.65
N PRO A 79 9.80 32.52 -20.57
CA PRO A 79 9.00 32.73 -21.79
C PRO A 79 9.20 31.60 -22.80
N GLY A 80 8.18 31.34 -23.62
CA GLY A 80 8.17 30.35 -24.67
C GLY A 80 7.92 28.92 -24.16
N ASP A 81 7.83 27.94 -25.08
CA ASP A 81 7.61 26.55 -24.76
C ASP A 81 8.83 25.95 -24.04
N GLN A 82 8.67 25.67 -22.76
CA GLN A 82 9.71 25.10 -21.92
C GLN A 82 9.56 23.58 -21.71
N HIS A 83 8.58 22.92 -22.33
CA HIS A 83 8.41 21.49 -22.23
C HIS A 83 9.71 20.75 -22.64
N GLY A 84 10.11 19.76 -21.81
CA GLY A 84 11.31 18.98 -22.04
C GLY A 84 12.60 19.58 -21.49
N HIS A 85 12.59 20.85 -21.05
CA HIS A 85 13.75 21.42 -20.35
C HIS A 85 13.80 20.93 -18.91
N TYR A 86 15.04 20.70 -18.45
CA TYR A 86 15.32 20.33 -17.06
C TYR A 86 15.79 21.53 -16.28
N TYR A 87 15.59 21.49 -14.97
CA TYR A 87 16.01 22.59 -14.09
C TYR A 87 16.34 22.11 -12.69
N THR A 88 17.14 22.93 -11.98
CA THR A 88 17.36 22.89 -10.54
C THR A 88 17.18 24.28 -9.97
N PHE A 89 16.92 24.36 -8.65
CA PHE A 89 17.05 25.60 -7.92
C PHE A 89 18.39 25.68 -7.22
N THR A 90 18.98 26.88 -7.15
CA THR A 90 20.03 27.22 -6.19
C THR A 90 19.43 28.13 -5.14
N VAL A 91 19.39 27.66 -3.89
CA VAL A 91 18.81 28.37 -2.75
C VAL A 91 19.91 28.73 -1.76
N GLU A 92 20.07 30.02 -1.49
CA GLU A 92 21.05 30.53 -0.52
C GLU A 92 20.34 30.78 0.81
N VAL A 93 20.74 30.02 1.84
CA VAL A 93 20.21 30.15 3.19
C VAL A 93 21.38 30.27 4.17
N ASP A 94 21.39 31.33 4.94
CA ASP A 94 22.36 31.61 6.01
C ASP A 94 23.83 31.53 5.53
N GLY A 95 24.08 32.03 4.29
CA GLY A 95 25.38 32.04 3.64
C GLY A 95 25.81 30.71 2.99
N THR A 96 24.94 29.69 2.99
CA THR A 96 25.19 28.42 2.29
C THR A 96 24.28 28.31 1.07
N ALA A 97 24.84 27.94 -0.08
CA ALA A 97 24.10 27.70 -1.31
C ALA A 97 23.83 26.20 -1.50
N TYR A 98 22.57 25.84 -1.71
CA TYR A 98 22.10 24.48 -1.98
C TYR A 98 21.59 24.38 -3.40
N GLU A 99 22.16 23.54 -4.25
CA GLU A 99 21.54 23.20 -5.53
C GLU A 99 20.65 21.96 -5.34
N THR A 100 19.38 22.04 -5.80
CA THR A 100 18.37 21.00 -5.55
C THR A 100 17.32 20.94 -6.66
N GLY A 101 16.66 19.79 -6.81
CA GLY A 101 15.41 19.69 -7.56
C GLY A 101 14.27 20.46 -6.91
N ASP A 102 13.19 20.61 -7.64
CA ASP A 102 11.95 21.24 -7.15
C ASP A 102 11.17 20.23 -6.29
N PRO A 103 10.83 20.55 -5.03
CA PRO A 103 9.95 19.68 -4.22
C PRO A 103 8.62 19.34 -4.89
N TYR A 104 8.11 20.21 -5.75
CA TYR A 104 6.86 20.03 -6.51
C TYR A 104 7.07 19.56 -7.95
N ALA A 105 8.26 19.06 -8.31
CA ALA A 105 8.51 18.48 -9.64
C ALA A 105 7.49 17.38 -9.96
N ARG A 106 7.03 17.34 -11.22
CA ARG A 106 6.07 16.34 -11.73
C ARG A 106 6.77 15.19 -12.45
N THR A 107 8.00 15.42 -12.86
CA THR A 107 8.91 14.43 -13.41
C THR A 107 10.35 14.91 -13.27
N ALA A 108 11.30 13.99 -13.46
CA ALA A 108 12.70 14.27 -13.30
C ALA A 108 13.56 13.46 -14.29
N GLY A 109 14.81 13.86 -14.43
CA GLY A 109 15.85 13.08 -15.11
C GLY A 109 16.37 11.92 -14.26
N VAL A 110 17.47 11.33 -14.71
CA VAL A 110 18.13 10.17 -14.07
C VAL A 110 18.38 10.42 -12.59
N ASN A 111 18.03 9.44 -11.77
CA ASN A 111 18.17 9.46 -10.30
C ASN A 111 17.45 10.66 -9.62
N GLY A 112 16.44 11.24 -10.28
CA GLY A 112 15.66 12.34 -9.71
C GLY A 112 16.40 13.67 -9.52
N LEU A 113 17.63 13.81 -10.05
CA LEU A 113 18.53 14.93 -9.72
C LEU A 113 18.10 16.28 -10.32
N ARG A 114 17.49 16.28 -11.49
CA ARG A 114 16.98 17.47 -12.17
C ARG A 114 15.49 17.33 -12.42
N SER A 115 14.73 18.29 -11.97
CA SER A 115 13.31 18.39 -12.29
C SER A 115 13.12 18.70 -13.78
N MET A 116 12.02 18.27 -14.39
CA MET A 116 11.70 18.56 -15.79
C MET A 116 10.38 19.32 -15.90
N ILE A 117 10.33 20.31 -16.76
CA ILE A 117 9.10 21.03 -17.11
C ILE A 117 8.29 20.17 -18.07
N LEU A 118 7.05 19.87 -17.68
CA LEU A 118 6.19 18.92 -18.36
C LEU A 118 4.87 19.54 -18.83
N ASP A 119 4.54 19.33 -20.10
CA ASP A 119 3.18 19.45 -20.64
C ASP A 119 2.52 18.06 -20.52
N ALA A 120 1.78 17.82 -19.45
CA ALA A 120 1.19 16.51 -19.18
C ALA A 120 0.24 16.04 -20.30
N PRO A 121 -0.70 16.85 -20.83
CA PRO A 121 -1.57 16.46 -21.94
C PRO A 121 -0.82 16.00 -23.20
N ARG A 122 0.40 16.51 -23.43
CA ARG A 122 1.21 16.14 -24.61
C ARG A 122 1.74 14.70 -24.53
N ILE A 123 1.93 14.20 -23.33
CA ILE A 123 2.57 12.90 -23.10
C ILE A 123 1.61 11.84 -22.56
N ASP A 124 0.38 12.21 -22.26
CA ASP A 124 -0.63 11.28 -21.76
C ASP A 124 -0.85 10.11 -22.72
N PRO A 125 -1.11 8.91 -22.20
CA PRO A 125 -1.51 7.78 -23.03
C PRO A 125 -2.76 8.09 -23.86
N PRO A 126 -2.97 7.44 -25.00
CA PRO A 126 -4.22 7.54 -25.74
C PRO A 126 -5.40 7.26 -24.80
N ASP A 127 -6.46 8.05 -24.93
CA ASP A 127 -7.70 7.93 -24.14
C ASP A 127 -7.55 8.15 -22.62
N TRP A 128 -6.43 8.71 -22.13
CA TRP A 128 -6.23 8.98 -20.71
C TRP A 128 -7.32 9.90 -20.11
N ASN A 129 -7.84 10.83 -20.89
CA ASN A 129 -8.94 11.69 -20.51
C ASN A 129 -10.30 10.95 -20.29
N HIS A 130 -10.40 9.71 -20.72
CA HIS A 130 -11.54 8.81 -20.47
C HIS A 130 -11.26 7.79 -19.37
N ASP A 131 -10.03 7.71 -18.87
CA ASP A 131 -9.69 6.88 -17.73
C ASP A 131 -10.29 7.46 -16.44
N HIS A 132 -10.81 6.60 -15.60
CA HIS A 132 -11.44 7.00 -14.34
C HIS A 132 -11.13 5.97 -13.25
N ARG A 133 -11.15 6.43 -12.01
CA ARG A 133 -11.08 5.55 -10.85
C ARG A 133 -12.12 4.44 -10.91
N VAL A 134 -11.72 3.23 -10.53
CA VAL A 134 -12.60 2.06 -10.54
C VAL A 134 -13.52 2.07 -9.31
N ILE A 135 -14.83 1.96 -9.54
CA ILE A 135 -15.79 1.78 -8.44
C ILE A 135 -15.85 0.28 -8.10
N VAL A 136 -15.06 -0.13 -7.11
CA VAL A 136 -15.08 -1.52 -6.61
C VAL A 136 -16.19 -1.68 -5.57
N PRO A 137 -17.17 -2.57 -5.78
CA PRO A 137 -18.20 -2.87 -4.78
C PRO A 137 -17.58 -3.30 -3.44
N ALA A 138 -18.19 -2.91 -2.32
CA ALA A 138 -17.66 -3.21 -0.99
C ALA A 138 -17.34 -4.70 -0.78
N SER A 139 -18.21 -5.60 -1.27
CA SER A 139 -18.03 -7.05 -1.18
C SER A 139 -16.85 -7.61 -1.99
N ARG A 140 -16.29 -6.82 -2.90
CA ARG A 140 -15.11 -7.17 -3.71
C ARG A 140 -13.85 -6.42 -3.29
N ARG A 141 -13.89 -5.59 -2.26
CA ARG A 141 -12.73 -4.84 -1.76
C ARG A 141 -11.75 -5.80 -1.08
N THR A 142 -10.87 -6.39 -1.87
CA THR A 142 -9.72 -7.17 -1.42
C THR A 142 -8.49 -6.60 -2.08
N VAL A 143 -7.45 -6.39 -1.30
CA VAL A 143 -6.18 -5.79 -1.74
C VAL A 143 -5.15 -6.90 -1.96
N TRP A 144 -4.42 -6.83 -3.07
CA TRP A 144 -3.30 -7.69 -3.41
C TRP A 144 -2.04 -6.81 -3.56
N GLU A 145 -1.09 -6.95 -2.64
CA GLU A 145 0.11 -6.13 -2.57
C GLU A 145 1.23 -6.70 -3.42
N VAL A 146 1.85 -5.86 -4.27
CA VAL A 146 2.98 -6.27 -5.11
C VAL A 146 3.95 -5.13 -5.40
N SER A 147 5.25 -5.44 -5.51
CA SER A 147 6.24 -4.54 -6.13
C SER A 147 6.13 -4.62 -7.65
N VAL A 148 6.24 -3.48 -8.34
CA VAL A 148 6.33 -3.42 -9.81
C VAL A 148 7.43 -4.34 -10.32
N ARG A 149 8.55 -4.39 -9.59
CA ARG A 149 9.71 -5.23 -9.93
C ARG A 149 9.36 -6.72 -9.84
N ASP A 150 8.77 -7.13 -8.72
CA ASP A 150 8.50 -8.54 -8.42
C ASP A 150 7.46 -9.17 -9.35
N PHE A 151 6.51 -8.36 -9.82
CA PHE A 151 5.35 -8.78 -10.62
C PHE A 151 5.74 -9.61 -11.85
N SER A 152 6.78 -9.19 -12.56
CA SER A 152 7.14 -9.79 -13.86
C SER A 152 8.63 -10.12 -14.02
N GLN A 153 9.42 -10.05 -12.93
CA GLN A 153 10.87 -10.31 -13.01
C GLN A 153 11.20 -11.79 -13.31
N ASP A 154 10.27 -12.72 -13.07
CA ASP A 154 10.44 -14.13 -13.45
C ASP A 154 10.52 -14.28 -14.97
N PRO A 155 11.60 -14.89 -15.54
CA PRO A 155 11.70 -15.19 -16.95
C PRO A 155 10.53 -16.02 -17.50
N ALA A 156 9.90 -16.84 -16.66
CA ALA A 156 8.77 -17.68 -17.05
C ALA A 156 7.41 -16.95 -17.07
N CYS A 157 7.35 -15.66 -16.72
CA CYS A 157 6.09 -14.90 -16.65
C CYS A 157 5.42 -14.65 -18.02
N GLY A 158 6.11 -14.88 -19.13
CA GLY A 158 5.59 -14.61 -20.47
C GLY A 158 5.63 -13.14 -20.91
N VAL A 159 6.01 -12.21 -20.03
CA VAL A 159 6.21 -10.81 -20.39
C VAL A 159 7.50 -10.65 -21.21
N ARG A 160 7.46 -9.84 -22.26
CA ARG A 160 8.64 -9.55 -23.08
C ARG A 160 9.78 -8.94 -22.24
N ASN A 161 11.01 -9.33 -22.55
CA ASN A 161 12.18 -9.04 -21.69
C ASN A 161 12.38 -7.54 -21.38
N ALA A 162 12.13 -6.66 -22.37
CA ALA A 162 12.27 -5.22 -22.22
C ALA A 162 11.31 -4.59 -21.18
N TRP A 163 10.20 -5.28 -20.85
CA TRP A 163 9.17 -4.81 -19.92
C TRP A 163 9.19 -5.50 -18.57
N ARG A 164 10.00 -6.55 -18.39
CA ARG A 164 10.06 -7.26 -17.10
C ARG A 164 10.53 -6.36 -15.98
N GLY A 165 9.79 -6.38 -14.87
CA GLY A 165 10.05 -5.55 -13.70
C GLY A 165 9.83 -4.06 -13.92
N LYS A 166 9.00 -3.67 -14.88
CA LYS A 166 8.70 -2.29 -15.27
C LYS A 166 7.19 -2.04 -15.34
N PHE A 167 6.77 -0.76 -15.34
CA PHE A 167 5.37 -0.36 -15.48
C PHE A 167 4.68 -1.04 -16.66
N MET A 168 5.36 -1.10 -17.80
CA MET A 168 4.83 -1.70 -19.02
C MET A 168 4.48 -3.18 -18.91
N ALA A 169 4.99 -3.91 -17.91
CA ALA A 169 4.63 -5.31 -17.72
C ALA A 169 3.14 -5.51 -17.41
N PHE A 170 2.51 -4.52 -16.77
CA PHE A 170 1.08 -4.54 -16.42
C PHE A 170 0.17 -4.31 -17.63
N THR A 171 0.70 -3.85 -18.77
CA THR A 171 -0.07 -3.58 -19.98
C THR A 171 -0.14 -4.79 -20.92
N GLN A 172 0.76 -5.78 -20.74
CA GLN A 172 0.83 -6.93 -21.62
C GLN A 172 -0.26 -7.94 -21.32
N LYS A 173 -1.18 -8.14 -22.27
CA LYS A 173 -2.28 -9.11 -22.21
C LYS A 173 -1.85 -10.45 -22.82
N GLY A 174 -2.58 -11.53 -22.49
CA GLY A 174 -2.37 -12.87 -23.04
C GLY A 174 -1.09 -13.56 -22.53
N THR A 175 -0.52 -13.11 -21.42
CA THR A 175 0.67 -13.74 -20.86
C THR A 175 0.35 -15.07 -20.21
N THR A 176 1.17 -16.08 -20.52
CA THR A 176 1.07 -17.43 -19.96
C THR A 176 2.42 -17.94 -19.51
N LEU A 177 2.42 -18.94 -18.64
CA LEU A 177 3.64 -19.56 -18.12
C LEU A 177 4.54 -20.01 -19.29
N SER A 178 5.76 -19.50 -19.34
CA SER A 178 6.77 -19.77 -20.37
C SER A 178 6.32 -19.44 -21.82
N SER A 179 5.32 -18.57 -21.98
CA SER A 179 4.72 -18.16 -23.27
C SER A 179 4.16 -19.30 -24.14
N ALA A 180 3.99 -20.48 -23.58
CA ALA A 180 3.55 -21.68 -24.31
C ALA A 180 2.51 -22.48 -23.53
N GLY A 181 2.21 -22.10 -22.29
CA GLY A 181 1.28 -22.78 -21.42
C GLY A 181 -0.14 -22.22 -21.51
N THR A 182 -1.07 -22.89 -20.80
CA THR A 182 -2.45 -22.43 -20.61
C THR A 182 -2.64 -21.70 -19.28
N PHE A 183 -1.66 -21.75 -18.36
CA PHE A 183 -1.72 -21.09 -17.06
C PHE A 183 -1.47 -19.58 -17.24
N PRO A 184 -2.46 -18.71 -16.96
CA PRO A 184 -2.31 -17.27 -17.09
C PRO A 184 -1.33 -16.72 -16.06
N THR A 185 -0.59 -15.67 -16.43
CA THR A 185 0.35 -14.97 -15.58
C THR A 185 0.05 -13.47 -15.56
N CYS A 186 0.68 -12.73 -14.69
CA CYS A 186 0.62 -11.27 -14.64
C CYS A 186 -0.83 -10.73 -14.66
N LEU A 187 -1.17 -9.82 -15.58
CA LEU A 187 -2.48 -9.17 -15.62
C LEU A 187 -3.65 -10.16 -15.77
N ASP A 188 -3.50 -11.16 -16.62
CA ASP A 188 -4.57 -12.15 -16.84
C ASP A 188 -4.75 -13.09 -15.65
N TYR A 189 -3.68 -13.33 -14.88
CA TYR A 189 -3.77 -14.01 -13.59
C TYR A 189 -4.57 -13.18 -12.58
N LEU A 190 -4.29 -11.88 -12.45
CA LEU A 190 -5.04 -10.98 -11.55
C LEU A 190 -6.54 -10.94 -11.87
N LYS A 191 -6.88 -10.83 -13.16
CA LYS A 191 -8.29 -10.91 -13.63
C LYS A 191 -8.95 -12.23 -13.24
N ARG A 192 -8.21 -13.34 -13.32
CA ARG A 192 -8.69 -14.66 -12.92
C ARG A 192 -8.80 -14.80 -11.39
N LEU A 193 -7.86 -14.24 -10.63
CA LEU A 193 -7.86 -14.28 -9.16
C LEU A 193 -9.08 -13.53 -8.59
N GLY A 194 -9.43 -12.39 -9.18
CA GLY A 194 -10.65 -11.66 -8.86
C GLY A 194 -10.52 -10.70 -7.68
N VAL A 195 -9.32 -10.21 -7.39
CA VAL A 195 -9.08 -9.13 -6.41
C VAL A 195 -9.67 -7.81 -6.90
N GLY A 196 -10.08 -6.96 -5.97
CA GLY A 196 -10.65 -5.65 -6.29
C GLY A 196 -9.59 -4.57 -6.49
N TYR A 197 -8.47 -4.66 -5.78
CA TYR A 197 -7.39 -3.68 -5.82
C TYR A 197 -6.02 -4.35 -5.90
N VAL A 198 -5.11 -3.68 -6.61
CA VAL A 198 -3.68 -3.93 -6.51
C VAL A 198 -3.06 -2.78 -5.73
N GLN A 199 -2.41 -3.07 -4.61
CA GLN A 199 -1.53 -2.14 -3.92
C GLN A 199 -0.13 -2.27 -4.49
N LEU A 200 0.36 -1.19 -5.08
CA LEU A 200 1.74 -1.11 -5.55
C LEU A 200 2.62 -0.62 -4.41
N MET A 201 3.65 -1.40 -4.04
CA MET A 201 4.75 -0.90 -3.21
C MET A 201 5.30 0.37 -3.84
N PRO A 202 6.06 1.23 -3.13
CA PRO A 202 6.34 2.59 -3.58
C PRO A 202 6.70 2.71 -5.07
N ILE A 203 5.98 3.59 -5.77
CA ILE A 203 6.15 3.86 -7.21
C ILE A 203 6.62 5.29 -7.50
N PHE A 204 6.78 6.12 -6.48
CA PHE A 204 7.46 7.39 -6.64
C PHE A 204 8.99 7.21 -6.54
N ASP A 205 9.71 8.20 -7.00
CA ASP A 205 11.17 8.20 -7.16
C ASP A 205 11.91 7.95 -5.83
N PHE A 206 12.78 6.94 -5.81
CA PHE A 206 13.53 6.50 -4.63
C PHE A 206 15.04 6.36 -4.93
N GLY A 207 15.89 6.48 -3.89
CA GLY A 207 17.30 6.80 -4.06
C GLY A 207 18.28 5.63 -4.10
N SER A 208 17.88 4.43 -3.73
CA SER A 208 18.81 3.30 -3.56
C SER A 208 19.07 2.50 -4.84
N VAL A 209 18.40 2.81 -5.93
CA VAL A 209 18.60 2.20 -7.25
C VAL A 209 19.19 3.25 -8.20
N ASP A 210 20.39 3.01 -8.71
CA ASP A 210 21.05 3.89 -9.67
C ASP A 210 20.52 3.63 -11.09
N GLU A 211 19.67 4.53 -11.57
CA GLU A 211 19.03 4.44 -12.88
C GLU A 211 20.03 4.52 -14.06
N SER A 212 21.23 5.07 -13.83
CA SER A 212 22.29 5.16 -14.84
C SER A 212 22.99 3.84 -15.12
N ARG A 213 22.73 2.80 -14.30
CA ARG A 213 23.40 1.50 -14.35
C ARG A 213 22.42 0.37 -14.69
N PRO A 214 22.92 -0.78 -15.18
CA PRO A 214 22.07 -1.94 -15.42
C PRO A 214 21.32 -2.39 -14.15
N LEU A 215 20.00 -2.52 -14.27
CA LEU A 215 19.10 -2.83 -13.16
C LEU A 215 19.09 -4.32 -12.75
N THR A 216 19.82 -5.18 -13.47
CA THR A 216 19.77 -6.64 -13.29
C THR A 216 20.22 -7.13 -11.93
N ARG A 217 21.09 -6.36 -11.26
CA ARG A 217 21.63 -6.69 -9.92
C ARG A 217 21.20 -5.72 -8.83
N GLN A 218 20.41 -4.71 -9.17
CA GLN A 218 19.91 -3.71 -8.24
C GLN A 218 18.49 -4.05 -7.83
N TYR A 219 18.20 -3.91 -6.56
CA TYR A 219 16.86 -4.14 -6.01
C TYR A 219 16.67 -3.34 -4.72
N ASN A 220 15.55 -2.70 -4.61
CA ASN A 220 15.02 -2.18 -3.35
C ASN A 220 13.47 -2.24 -3.39
N TRP A 221 12.85 -2.27 -2.23
CA TRP A 221 11.39 -2.15 -2.13
C TRP A 221 10.87 -0.75 -2.47
N GLY A 222 11.72 0.30 -2.31
CA GLY A 222 11.38 1.68 -2.62
C GLY A 222 11.00 2.55 -1.42
N TYR A 223 11.22 2.08 -0.19
CA TYR A 223 10.96 2.87 1.03
C TYR A 223 12.11 3.82 1.40
N ASP A 224 12.70 4.44 0.39
CA ASP A 224 13.77 5.44 0.50
C ASP A 224 13.56 6.60 -0.49
N PRO A 225 12.43 7.35 -0.31
CA PRO A 225 11.97 8.35 -1.27
C PRO A 225 12.93 9.52 -1.44
N THR A 226 13.02 10.01 -2.69
CA THR A 226 13.77 11.22 -3.07
C THR A 226 12.88 12.32 -3.63
N ASN A 227 11.85 11.97 -4.42
CA ASN A 227 10.88 12.90 -4.98
C ASN A 227 9.46 12.33 -4.87
N TYR A 228 8.61 12.92 -4.05
CA TYR A 228 7.26 12.40 -3.77
C TYR A 228 6.25 12.55 -4.92
N ASN A 229 6.49 13.43 -5.89
CA ASN A 229 5.56 13.70 -7.00
C ASN A 229 6.06 13.20 -8.36
N VAL A 230 7.15 12.44 -8.37
CA VAL A 230 7.81 11.93 -9.58
C VAL A 230 7.68 10.40 -9.60
N PRO A 231 7.19 9.76 -10.68
CA PRO A 231 7.23 8.30 -10.80
C PRO A 231 8.67 7.75 -10.85
N GLU A 232 8.88 6.57 -10.30
CA GLU A 232 10.17 5.88 -10.23
C GLU A 232 10.74 5.59 -11.63
N GLY A 233 11.95 6.07 -11.89
CA GLY A 233 12.58 5.94 -13.21
C GLY A 233 13.08 4.53 -13.51
N SER A 234 13.52 3.76 -12.52
CA SER A 234 13.94 2.37 -12.75
C SER A 234 12.80 1.45 -13.19
N TYR A 235 11.55 1.86 -12.96
CA TYR A 235 10.35 1.16 -13.46
C TYR A 235 9.95 1.57 -14.87
N SER A 236 10.55 2.64 -15.45
CA SER A 236 10.33 3.02 -16.84
C SER A 236 11.27 2.29 -17.80
N THR A 237 10.90 2.24 -19.09
CA THR A 237 11.76 1.63 -20.12
C THR A 237 12.95 2.51 -20.49
N ASP A 238 12.85 3.83 -20.27
CA ASP A 238 13.92 4.79 -20.52
C ASP A 238 13.99 5.85 -19.40
N PRO A 239 14.79 5.66 -18.35
CA PRO A 239 14.91 6.60 -17.25
C PRO A 239 15.61 7.92 -17.64
N THR A 240 16.28 7.99 -18.81
CA THR A 240 16.96 9.21 -19.28
C THR A 240 15.99 10.27 -19.77
N LYS A 241 14.73 9.89 -20.04
CA LYS A 241 13.66 10.78 -20.50
C LYS A 241 12.56 10.88 -19.44
N GLY A 242 12.46 12.01 -18.77
CA GLY A 242 11.50 12.22 -17.69
C GLY A 242 10.04 11.99 -18.10
N GLU A 243 9.66 12.26 -19.35
CA GLU A 243 8.32 12.00 -19.88
C GLU A 243 7.94 10.52 -19.94
N VAL A 244 8.92 9.61 -20.14
CA VAL A 244 8.65 8.18 -20.31
C VAL A 244 8.13 7.56 -19.01
N ARG A 245 8.73 7.91 -17.84
CA ARG A 245 8.29 7.40 -16.55
C ARG A 245 6.85 7.80 -16.22
N VAL A 246 6.45 9.03 -16.59
CA VAL A 246 5.08 9.53 -16.37
C VAL A 246 4.09 8.79 -17.25
N ARG A 247 4.36 8.71 -18.57
CA ARG A 247 3.47 8.04 -19.52
C ARG A 247 3.29 6.57 -19.18
N GLU A 248 4.38 5.83 -18.94
CA GLU A 248 4.31 4.40 -18.67
C GLU A 248 3.64 4.08 -17.31
N CYS A 249 3.79 4.94 -16.30
CA CYS A 249 3.05 4.83 -15.04
C CYS A 249 1.54 4.98 -15.28
N LYS A 250 1.12 5.97 -16.09
CA LYS A 250 -0.29 6.15 -16.50
C LYS A 250 -0.81 4.97 -17.34
N GLU A 251 -0.02 4.44 -18.28
CA GLU A 251 -0.38 3.25 -19.06
C GLU A 251 -0.60 2.00 -18.18
N MET A 252 0.22 1.80 -17.16
CA MET A 252 0.04 0.75 -16.17
C MET A 252 -1.30 0.91 -15.43
N ILE A 253 -1.59 2.10 -14.93
CA ILE A 253 -2.82 2.41 -14.18
C ILE A 253 -4.05 2.20 -15.08
N ALA A 254 -4.06 2.76 -16.29
CA ALA A 254 -5.14 2.59 -17.26
C ALA A 254 -5.38 1.10 -17.60
N SER A 255 -4.32 0.31 -17.70
CA SER A 255 -4.45 -1.14 -17.96
C SER A 255 -5.10 -1.90 -16.80
N LEU A 256 -4.79 -1.55 -15.55
CA LEU A 256 -5.44 -2.11 -14.36
C LEU A 256 -6.91 -1.66 -14.27
N HIS A 257 -7.20 -0.38 -14.51
CA HIS A 257 -8.57 0.15 -14.56
C HIS A 257 -9.41 -0.54 -15.64
N ALA A 258 -8.87 -0.72 -16.83
CA ALA A 258 -9.53 -1.45 -17.91
C ALA A 258 -9.79 -2.94 -17.58
N ALA A 259 -9.06 -3.50 -16.61
CA ALA A 259 -9.31 -4.83 -16.07
C ALA A 259 -10.33 -4.83 -14.91
N GLY A 260 -10.87 -3.67 -14.52
CA GLY A 260 -11.78 -3.51 -13.38
C GLY A 260 -11.09 -3.64 -12.02
N ILE A 261 -9.80 -3.33 -11.96
CA ILE A 261 -8.95 -3.43 -10.77
C ILE A 261 -8.50 -2.01 -10.39
N GLY A 262 -8.85 -1.57 -9.17
CA GLY A 262 -8.38 -0.30 -8.64
C GLY A 262 -6.92 -0.35 -8.23
N VAL A 263 -6.25 0.81 -8.25
CA VAL A 263 -4.84 0.97 -7.92
C VAL A 263 -4.68 1.69 -6.59
N ILE A 264 -3.99 1.07 -5.64
CA ILE A 264 -3.61 1.69 -4.37
C ILE A 264 -2.12 1.98 -4.41
N MET A 265 -1.76 3.21 -4.10
CA MET A 265 -0.37 3.65 -4.01
C MET A 265 0.12 3.58 -2.56
N ASP A 266 1.24 2.91 -2.36
CA ASP A 266 1.97 2.94 -1.10
C ASP A 266 2.80 4.22 -1.01
N VAL A 267 2.55 5.03 0.01
CA VAL A 267 3.16 6.35 0.17
C VAL A 267 3.99 6.45 1.44
N VAL A 268 5.21 6.96 1.30
CA VAL A 268 6.25 7.01 2.34
C VAL A 268 6.59 8.47 2.66
N TYR A 269 5.59 9.25 3.10
CA TYR A 269 5.85 10.66 3.47
C TYR A 269 6.50 10.83 4.85
N ASN A 270 6.67 9.74 5.59
CA ASN A 270 7.20 9.79 6.96
C ASN A 270 8.70 10.14 7.04
N HIS A 271 9.47 9.95 5.96
CA HIS A 271 10.89 10.30 5.86
C HIS A 271 11.32 10.46 4.41
N MET A 272 12.53 10.98 4.20
CA MET A 272 13.24 10.96 2.91
C MET A 272 14.56 10.21 3.03
N TYR A 273 15.05 9.68 1.91
CA TYR A 273 16.23 8.82 1.83
C TYR A 273 17.47 9.42 2.48
N ARG A 274 17.69 10.73 2.31
CA ARG A 274 18.85 11.45 2.86
C ARG A 274 18.43 12.80 3.43
N SER A 275 19.29 13.37 4.27
CA SER A 275 19.12 14.76 4.73
C SER A 275 19.29 15.78 3.60
N GLU A 276 20.15 15.48 2.61
CA GLU A 276 20.32 16.26 1.38
C GLU A 276 19.20 15.88 0.38
N ASN A 277 18.05 16.50 0.52
CA ASN A 277 16.86 16.27 -0.29
C ASN A 277 16.18 17.58 -0.68
N PRO A 278 15.29 17.61 -1.67
CA PRO A 278 14.68 18.86 -2.13
C PRO A 278 13.98 19.67 -1.04
N LEU A 279 13.31 19.04 -0.09
CA LEU A 279 12.63 19.74 1.00
C LEU A 279 13.63 20.41 1.96
N ASN A 280 14.64 19.68 2.39
CA ASN A 280 15.63 20.19 3.34
C ASN A 280 16.61 21.17 2.71
N SER A 281 16.94 21.01 1.43
CA SER A 281 17.80 21.94 0.69
C SER A 281 17.08 23.27 0.37
N THR A 282 15.74 23.24 0.30
CA THR A 282 14.92 24.44 0.06
C THR A 282 14.67 25.24 1.34
N VAL A 283 14.29 24.54 2.43
CA VAL A 283 14.06 25.15 3.75
C VAL A 283 14.68 24.25 4.81
N PRO A 284 15.97 24.41 5.09
CA PRO A 284 16.70 23.55 6.04
C PRO A 284 15.96 23.40 7.37
N TYR A 285 15.79 22.16 7.81
CA TYR A 285 15.15 21.75 9.06
C TYR A 285 13.62 21.95 9.16
N TYR A 286 12.96 22.64 8.23
CA TYR A 286 11.53 22.93 8.38
C TYR A 286 10.64 21.70 8.24
N PHE A 287 10.91 20.86 7.27
CA PHE A 287 10.03 19.72 6.95
C PHE A 287 10.25 18.49 7.84
N PHE A 288 11.26 18.54 8.68
CA PHE A 288 11.63 17.40 9.53
C PHE A 288 11.63 17.80 11.02
N ARG A 289 11.17 16.86 11.86
CA ARG A 289 11.20 17.02 13.32
C ARG A 289 12.63 16.99 13.83
N GLN A 290 12.86 17.70 14.91
CA GLN A 290 14.18 17.81 15.52
C GLN A 290 14.12 17.39 16.99
N ASN A 291 15.15 16.71 17.44
CA ASN A 291 15.43 16.46 18.84
C ASN A 291 15.69 17.79 19.60
N PRO A 292 15.71 17.79 20.96
CA PRO A 292 16.01 19.00 21.73
C PRO A 292 17.36 19.66 21.40
N ASP A 293 18.37 18.89 20.99
CA ASP A 293 19.69 19.38 20.56
C ASP A 293 19.72 19.95 19.12
N GLY A 294 18.58 19.88 18.41
CA GLY A 294 18.42 20.34 17.03
C GLY A 294 18.79 19.31 15.96
N SER A 295 19.32 18.15 16.31
CA SER A 295 19.51 17.05 15.35
C SER A 295 18.16 16.51 14.82
N PHE A 296 18.16 15.85 13.67
CA PHE A 296 16.92 15.24 13.16
C PHE A 296 16.43 14.12 14.07
N SER A 297 15.12 14.12 14.34
CA SER A 297 14.43 13.00 14.96
C SER A 297 14.42 11.78 14.03
N ASN A 298 14.42 10.58 14.62
CA ASN A 298 14.48 9.31 13.89
C ASN A 298 13.31 8.38 14.19
N GLY A 299 12.11 8.91 14.32
CA GLY A 299 10.89 8.10 14.53
C GLY A 299 10.61 7.13 13.38
N SER A 300 11.12 7.40 12.18
CA SER A 300 11.05 6.46 11.04
C SER A 300 12.01 5.28 11.15
N GLY A 301 13.10 5.39 11.93
CA GLY A 301 14.22 4.45 11.89
C GLY A 301 15.16 4.65 10.67
N CYS A 302 14.89 5.67 9.82
CA CYS A 302 15.61 5.93 8.56
C CYS A 302 16.42 7.24 8.57
N GLY A 303 16.65 7.85 9.76
CA GLY A 303 17.54 9.00 9.94
C GLY A 303 16.86 10.36 9.93
N ASN A 304 15.59 10.46 9.58
CA ASN A 304 14.79 11.67 9.68
C ASN A 304 13.30 11.34 9.83
N GLU A 305 12.49 12.34 10.16
CA GLU A 305 11.08 12.17 10.46
C GLU A 305 10.30 13.41 10.02
N PHE A 306 9.31 13.24 9.14
CA PHE A 306 8.55 14.35 8.55
C PHE A 306 7.62 15.03 9.58
N ALA A 307 7.62 16.37 9.60
CA ALA A 307 6.87 17.19 10.55
C ALA A 307 5.47 17.52 10.02
N SER A 308 4.56 16.54 9.96
CA SER A 308 3.21 16.67 9.40
C SER A 308 2.36 17.75 10.08
N GLU A 309 2.62 18.05 11.35
CA GLU A 309 1.94 19.06 12.13
C GLU A 309 2.28 20.53 11.73
N ARG A 310 3.37 20.75 10.95
CA ARG A 310 3.74 22.08 10.47
C ARG A 310 2.91 22.47 9.24
N PRO A 311 2.37 23.69 9.17
CA PRO A 311 1.37 24.06 8.15
C PRO A 311 1.82 23.80 6.70
N MET A 312 3.05 24.19 6.33
CA MET A 312 3.52 24.00 4.95
C MET A 312 3.99 22.57 4.67
N ALA A 313 4.35 21.79 5.69
CA ALA A 313 4.60 20.36 5.55
C ALA A 313 3.28 19.60 5.33
N ARG A 314 2.25 19.90 6.13
CA ARG A 314 0.89 19.38 5.93
C ARG A 314 0.35 19.71 4.55
N LYS A 315 0.48 21.00 4.13
CA LYS A 315 0.08 21.42 2.78
C LYS A 315 0.79 20.59 1.70
N TYR A 316 2.11 20.42 1.83
CA TYR A 316 2.90 19.65 0.86
C TYR A 316 2.41 18.20 0.74
N LEU A 317 2.16 17.54 1.88
CA LEU A 317 1.63 16.18 1.91
C LEU A 317 0.26 16.09 1.26
N ILE A 318 -0.66 16.99 1.60
CA ILE A 318 -2.02 17.03 1.02
C ILE A 318 -1.96 17.33 -0.47
N ASP A 319 -1.19 18.32 -0.92
CA ASP A 319 -1.02 18.66 -2.33
C ASP A 319 -0.47 17.46 -3.13
N SER A 320 0.48 16.73 -2.57
CA SER A 320 1.08 15.55 -3.20
C SER A 320 0.07 14.41 -3.36
N VAL A 321 -0.67 14.08 -2.31
CA VAL A 321 -1.71 13.03 -2.39
C VAL A 321 -2.82 13.41 -3.37
N LEU A 322 -3.25 14.68 -3.36
CA LEU A 322 -4.24 15.19 -4.32
C LEU A 322 -3.74 15.11 -5.76
N TYR A 323 -2.46 15.42 -5.99
CA TYR A 323 -1.85 15.29 -7.32
C TYR A 323 -1.93 13.86 -7.82
N TRP A 324 -1.53 12.86 -7.03
CA TRP A 324 -1.63 11.46 -7.42
C TRP A 324 -3.09 11.02 -7.63
N ALA A 325 -4.01 11.49 -6.79
CA ALA A 325 -5.42 11.18 -6.94
C ALA A 325 -6.05 11.78 -8.20
N GLN A 326 -5.65 12.98 -8.62
CA GLN A 326 -6.24 13.69 -9.74
C GLN A 326 -5.52 13.42 -11.07
N GLU A 327 -4.19 13.43 -11.06
CA GLU A 327 -3.37 13.30 -12.27
C GLU A 327 -3.18 11.84 -12.69
N TYR A 328 -3.13 10.91 -11.72
CA TYR A 328 -2.94 9.48 -11.98
C TYR A 328 -4.18 8.64 -11.67
N HIS A 329 -5.28 9.27 -11.30
CA HIS A 329 -6.55 8.60 -10.97
C HIS A 329 -6.42 7.48 -9.91
N ILE A 330 -5.49 7.62 -8.97
CA ILE A 330 -5.23 6.63 -7.92
C ILE A 330 -6.49 6.38 -7.08
N ASP A 331 -6.84 5.10 -6.86
CA ASP A 331 -8.05 4.65 -6.17
C ASP A 331 -7.89 4.51 -4.65
N GLY A 332 -6.68 4.58 -4.15
CA GLY A 332 -6.42 4.51 -2.71
C GLY A 332 -4.97 4.78 -2.34
N PHE A 333 -4.75 5.04 -1.06
CA PHE A 333 -3.43 5.33 -0.50
C PHE A 333 -3.19 4.49 0.76
N ARG A 334 -2.04 3.81 0.81
CA ARG A 334 -1.52 3.15 2.00
C ARG A 334 -0.39 4.00 2.56
N PHE A 335 -0.51 4.43 3.81
CA PHE A 335 0.51 5.25 4.47
C PHE A 335 1.48 4.38 5.26
N ASP A 336 2.73 4.38 4.81
CA ASP A 336 3.84 3.79 5.53
C ASP A 336 4.03 4.49 6.87
N LEU A 337 4.26 3.72 7.95
CA LEU A 337 4.44 4.23 9.32
C LEU A 337 3.44 5.36 9.66
N MET A 338 2.13 5.12 9.45
CA MET A 338 1.08 6.13 9.65
C MET A 338 1.08 6.69 11.08
N GLY A 339 1.59 5.93 12.06
CA GLY A 339 1.79 6.38 13.43
C GLY A 339 2.74 7.58 13.60
N LEU A 340 3.46 7.98 12.55
CA LEU A 340 4.31 9.18 12.54
C LEU A 340 3.58 10.46 12.09
N TYR A 341 2.34 10.37 11.64
CA TYR A 341 1.53 11.55 11.29
C TYR A 341 0.58 11.88 12.44
N ASP A 342 0.28 13.16 12.58
CA ASP A 342 -0.74 13.60 13.55
C ASP A 342 -2.15 13.33 13.02
N VAL A 343 -3.08 13.07 13.96
CA VAL A 343 -4.50 12.78 13.67
C VAL A 343 -5.15 13.91 12.87
N ASP A 344 -4.84 15.17 13.17
CA ASP A 344 -5.45 16.32 12.49
C ASP A 344 -5.08 16.32 11.00
N THR A 345 -3.79 16.08 10.68
CA THR A 345 -3.33 15.98 9.29
C THR A 345 -4.02 14.85 8.53
N MET A 346 -4.14 13.66 9.15
CA MET A 346 -4.77 12.53 8.49
C MET A 346 -6.26 12.74 8.27
N ASN A 347 -6.97 13.34 9.23
CA ASN A 347 -8.38 13.67 9.10
C ASN A 347 -8.63 14.77 8.07
N GLU A 348 -7.77 15.82 8.03
CA GLU A 348 -7.85 16.89 7.03
C GLU A 348 -7.62 16.34 5.62
N LEU A 349 -6.60 15.50 5.45
CA LEU A 349 -6.35 14.81 4.17
C LEU A 349 -7.55 13.95 3.74
N ARG A 350 -8.15 13.17 4.67
CA ARG A 350 -9.33 12.37 4.36
C ARG A 350 -10.51 13.25 3.92
N ALA A 351 -10.75 14.34 4.63
CA ALA A 351 -11.82 15.29 4.28
C ALA A 351 -11.57 15.93 2.90
N THR A 352 -10.32 16.27 2.60
CA THR A 352 -9.94 16.87 1.31
C THR A 352 -10.09 15.87 0.16
N LEU A 353 -9.70 14.61 0.35
CA LEU A 353 -9.95 13.55 -0.64
C LEU A 353 -11.46 13.34 -0.86
N ASP A 354 -12.27 13.34 0.22
CA ASP A 354 -13.73 13.16 0.12
C ASP A 354 -14.42 14.28 -0.66
N ALA A 355 -13.84 15.47 -0.68
CA ALA A 355 -14.36 16.62 -1.43
C ALA A 355 -14.11 16.53 -2.94
N LEU A 356 -13.20 15.66 -3.41
CA LEU A 356 -12.98 15.44 -4.84
C LEU A 356 -14.20 14.78 -5.50
N PRO A 357 -14.45 15.04 -6.79
CA PRO A 357 -15.44 14.28 -7.55
C PRO A 357 -15.17 12.76 -7.47
N GLY A 358 -16.11 11.99 -6.95
CA GLY A 358 -15.94 10.56 -6.68
C GLY A 358 -14.95 10.23 -5.56
N GLY A 359 -14.45 11.22 -4.82
CA GLY A 359 -13.38 11.06 -3.82
C GLY A 359 -13.74 10.14 -2.65
N ARG A 360 -15.05 10.01 -2.35
CA ARG A 360 -15.53 9.05 -1.35
C ARG A 360 -15.27 7.58 -1.69
N SER A 361 -14.93 7.25 -2.93
CA SER A 361 -14.48 5.90 -3.33
C SER A 361 -13.00 5.65 -3.05
N ILE A 362 -12.19 6.69 -2.86
CA ILE A 362 -10.75 6.58 -2.62
C ILE A 362 -10.52 5.95 -1.24
N LEU A 363 -9.81 4.83 -1.21
CA LEU A 363 -9.43 4.16 0.03
C LEU A 363 -8.27 4.91 0.69
N MET A 364 -8.25 4.89 2.03
CA MET A 364 -7.17 5.45 2.82
C MET A 364 -6.93 4.59 4.06
N TYR A 365 -5.72 4.07 4.21
CA TYR A 365 -5.33 3.27 5.37
C TYR A 365 -3.81 3.29 5.53
N GLY A 366 -3.30 2.80 6.66
CA GLY A 366 -1.86 2.78 6.89
C GLY A 366 -1.45 1.92 8.07
N GLU A 367 -0.14 1.93 8.32
CA GLU A 367 0.46 1.23 9.44
C GLU A 367 0.34 2.05 10.72
N PRO A 368 -0.34 1.54 11.76
CA PRO A 368 -0.61 2.30 12.98
C PRO A 368 0.55 2.23 13.99
N TRP A 369 1.79 2.24 13.51
CA TRP A 369 3.01 2.19 14.32
C TRP A 369 4.10 3.11 13.77
N GLN A 370 5.22 3.15 14.48
CA GLN A 370 6.43 3.91 14.18
C GLN A 370 7.61 2.96 14.02
N GLY A 371 8.69 3.43 13.38
CA GLY A 371 9.96 2.70 13.29
C GLY A 371 10.87 2.89 14.51
N GLY A 372 10.70 3.99 15.26
CA GLY A 372 11.49 4.36 16.43
C GLY A 372 10.78 5.38 17.31
N GLY A 373 11.49 6.02 18.23
CA GLY A 373 10.94 7.08 19.08
C GLY A 373 10.71 8.38 18.29
N SER A 374 9.48 8.90 18.27
CA SER A 374 9.08 10.12 17.59
C SER A 374 9.19 11.37 18.47
N GLN A 375 9.43 12.53 17.84
CA GLN A 375 9.29 13.86 18.44
C GLN A 375 7.96 14.53 18.08
N LEU A 376 6.95 13.77 17.69
CA LEU A 376 5.60 14.26 17.50
C LEU A 376 4.92 14.50 18.85
N HIS A 377 4.65 15.77 19.20
CA HIS A 377 3.98 16.18 20.43
C HIS A 377 2.49 16.44 20.19
N ARG A 378 1.83 15.56 19.46
CA ARG A 378 0.40 15.58 19.13
C ARG A 378 -0.16 14.17 19.19
N TYR A 379 -1.49 14.01 19.05
CA TYR A 379 -2.09 12.70 18.90
C TYR A 379 -1.62 12.05 17.60
N GLU A 380 -0.99 10.92 17.70
CA GLU A 380 -0.47 10.12 16.62
C GLU A 380 -1.61 9.32 15.95
N ALA A 381 -1.55 9.14 14.64
CA ALA A 381 -2.50 8.32 13.89
C ALA A 381 -2.18 6.82 14.06
N ASN A 382 -2.30 6.32 15.30
CA ASN A 382 -1.98 4.96 15.71
C ASN A 382 -3.18 4.22 16.32
N LYS A 383 -2.97 2.97 16.76
CA LYS A 383 -4.03 2.12 17.34
C LYS A 383 -4.69 2.76 18.58
N ALA A 384 -3.90 3.41 19.43
CA ALA A 384 -4.42 4.00 20.67
C ALA A 384 -5.39 5.17 20.40
N ASN A 385 -5.20 5.86 19.28
CA ASN A 385 -5.99 7.01 18.88
C ASN A 385 -6.96 6.70 17.73
N LEU A 386 -7.22 5.42 17.44
CA LEU A 386 -8.09 5.00 16.33
C LEU A 386 -9.49 5.63 16.39
N ALA A 387 -10.02 5.82 17.59
CA ALA A 387 -11.30 6.49 17.81
C ALA A 387 -11.32 7.99 17.42
N MET A 388 -10.14 8.62 17.31
CA MET A 388 -10.01 10.02 16.87
C MET A 388 -9.86 10.14 15.35
N LEU A 389 -9.53 9.05 14.67
CA LEU A 389 -9.46 9.01 13.21
C LEU A 389 -10.86 8.87 12.60
N SER A 390 -11.05 9.45 11.44
CA SER A 390 -12.24 9.22 10.62
C SER A 390 -12.48 7.71 10.44
N GLU A 391 -13.73 7.25 10.52
CA GLU A 391 -14.12 5.86 10.23
C GLU A 391 -13.73 5.40 8.81
N ARG A 392 -13.32 6.34 7.96
CA ARG A 392 -12.87 6.10 6.59
C ARG A 392 -11.35 6.05 6.45
N ILE A 393 -10.62 6.00 7.57
CA ILE A 393 -9.17 5.76 7.63
C ILE A 393 -8.97 4.40 8.28
N GLY A 394 -8.47 3.44 7.50
CA GLY A 394 -8.19 2.09 7.97
C GLY A 394 -6.79 1.94 8.58
N ILE A 395 -6.62 0.91 9.39
CA ILE A 395 -5.30 0.52 9.92
C ILE A 395 -5.01 -0.95 9.63
N PHE A 396 -3.77 -1.27 9.35
CA PHE A 396 -3.31 -2.66 9.38
C PHE A 396 -3.50 -3.24 10.78
N CYS A 397 -4.26 -4.34 10.87
CA CYS A 397 -4.58 -4.97 12.13
C CYS A 397 -3.58 -6.10 12.45
N ASP A 398 -2.46 -5.76 13.08
CA ASP A 398 -1.48 -6.72 13.55
C ASP A 398 -2.06 -7.68 14.61
N ASN A 399 -3.07 -7.27 15.38
CA ASN A 399 -3.81 -8.16 16.26
C ASN A 399 -4.43 -9.35 15.48
N THR A 400 -5.06 -9.07 14.32
CA THR A 400 -5.59 -10.13 13.43
C THR A 400 -4.46 -10.99 12.86
N ARG A 401 -3.39 -10.36 12.37
CA ARG A 401 -2.23 -11.05 11.80
C ARG A 401 -1.62 -12.04 12.80
N ASP A 402 -1.31 -11.53 13.98
CA ASP A 402 -0.52 -12.28 14.97
C ASP A 402 -1.33 -13.38 15.67
N VAL A 403 -2.64 -13.17 15.89
CA VAL A 403 -3.48 -14.25 16.41
C VAL A 403 -3.62 -15.40 15.42
N ILE A 404 -3.67 -15.13 14.10
CA ILE A 404 -3.83 -16.18 13.09
C ILE A 404 -2.53 -16.97 12.89
N LYS A 405 -1.40 -16.29 12.62
CA LYS A 405 -0.13 -16.93 12.20
C LYS A 405 1.00 -16.89 13.24
N GLY A 406 0.77 -16.32 14.43
CA GLY A 406 1.82 -16.04 15.41
C GLY A 406 2.57 -14.75 15.15
N GLY A 407 3.28 -14.27 16.16
CA GLY A 407 4.02 -13.00 16.12
C GLY A 407 5.05 -12.94 14.99
N CYS A 408 5.21 -11.76 14.41
CA CYS A 408 6.10 -11.58 13.25
C CYS A 408 7.58 -11.44 13.64
N PHE A 409 7.89 -11.09 14.89
CA PHE A 409 9.26 -10.91 15.38
C PHE A 409 9.90 -12.20 15.93
N ASP A 410 9.08 -13.19 16.28
CA ASP A 410 9.54 -14.55 16.60
C ASP A 410 9.17 -15.51 15.47
N ALA A 411 10.18 -15.98 14.76
CA ALA A 411 9.99 -16.87 13.61
C ALA A 411 9.27 -18.19 13.96
N ARG A 412 9.30 -18.62 15.23
CA ARG A 412 8.78 -19.89 15.69
C ARG A 412 7.59 -19.77 16.63
N GLU A 413 7.14 -18.58 16.96
CA GLU A 413 5.93 -18.41 17.75
C GLU A 413 4.71 -18.90 16.96
N PRO A 414 3.97 -19.94 17.44
CA PRO A 414 2.79 -20.43 16.74
C PRO A 414 1.63 -19.44 16.84
N GLY A 415 0.73 -19.49 15.86
CA GLY A 415 -0.57 -18.83 15.91
C GLY A 415 -1.73 -19.80 16.08
N TYR A 416 -2.94 -19.30 15.90
CA TYR A 416 -4.14 -20.13 15.97
C TYR A 416 -4.12 -21.28 14.95
N VAL A 417 -3.64 -21.04 13.73
CA VAL A 417 -3.61 -22.08 12.68
C VAL A 417 -2.63 -23.24 12.97
N GLU A 418 -1.74 -23.06 13.96
CA GLU A 418 -0.88 -24.11 14.51
C GLU A 418 -1.37 -24.61 15.87
N GLY A 419 -2.59 -24.27 16.27
CA GLY A 419 -3.21 -24.74 17.51
C GLY A 419 -2.74 -24.03 18.78
N LYS A 420 -2.24 -22.77 18.71
CA LYS A 420 -1.82 -22.02 19.90
C LYS A 420 -2.94 -21.94 20.94
N PRO A 421 -2.72 -22.41 22.19
CA PRO A 421 -3.72 -22.33 23.23
C PRO A 421 -4.11 -20.88 23.58
N GLY A 422 -5.38 -20.67 23.93
CA GLY A 422 -5.86 -19.37 24.43
C GLY A 422 -6.12 -18.30 23.36
N SER A 423 -5.83 -18.58 22.08
CA SER A 423 -6.03 -17.63 20.96
C SER A 423 -7.47 -17.56 20.44
N PHE A 424 -8.34 -18.43 20.94
CA PHE A 424 -9.70 -18.56 20.39
C PHE A 424 -10.56 -17.28 20.57
N TRP A 425 -10.39 -16.54 21.70
CA TRP A 425 -11.12 -15.30 21.94
C TRP A 425 -10.72 -14.17 20.99
N ASP A 426 -9.42 -14.10 20.68
CA ASP A 426 -8.89 -13.10 19.77
C ASP A 426 -9.32 -13.36 18.31
N ILE A 427 -9.50 -14.63 17.92
CA ILE A 427 -10.13 -14.99 16.63
C ILE A 427 -11.55 -14.44 16.57
N GLY A 428 -12.32 -14.50 17.65
CA GLY A 428 -13.65 -13.87 17.72
C GLY A 428 -13.59 -12.35 17.52
N GLY A 429 -12.60 -11.69 18.13
CA GLY A 429 -12.31 -10.27 17.91
C GLY A 429 -11.99 -9.97 16.45
N ALA A 430 -11.10 -10.75 15.83
CA ALA A 430 -10.74 -10.60 14.43
C ALA A 430 -11.95 -10.77 13.48
N VAL A 431 -12.81 -11.77 13.71
CA VAL A 431 -14.03 -12.00 12.94
C VAL A 431 -14.94 -10.78 12.95
N ALA A 432 -15.10 -10.13 14.11
CA ALA A 432 -15.93 -8.93 14.30
C ALA A 432 -15.18 -7.62 13.95
N ALA A 433 -14.02 -7.70 13.29
CA ALA A 433 -13.14 -6.55 13.00
C ALA A 433 -12.86 -5.70 14.27
N TRP A 434 -12.71 -6.35 15.42
CA TRP A 434 -12.43 -5.77 16.73
C TRP A 434 -13.47 -4.73 17.24
N CYS A 435 -14.56 -4.50 16.49
CA CYS A 435 -15.58 -3.49 16.83
C CYS A 435 -16.33 -3.77 18.14
N ARG A 436 -16.12 -4.94 18.76
CA ARG A 436 -16.72 -5.36 20.04
C ARG A 436 -15.67 -5.72 21.07
N SER A 437 -14.47 -5.20 20.90
CA SER A 437 -13.32 -5.51 21.75
C SER A 437 -12.82 -4.28 22.47
N ASP A 438 -12.50 -4.42 23.75
CA ASP A 438 -11.81 -3.38 24.51
C ASP A 438 -10.31 -3.27 24.16
N ILE A 439 -9.80 -4.23 23.36
CA ILE A 439 -8.39 -4.28 22.96
C ILE A 439 -8.09 -3.23 21.86
N LEU A 440 -9.05 -3.00 20.95
CA LEU A 440 -8.88 -2.07 19.83
C LEU A 440 -10.17 -1.25 19.67
N PRO A 441 -10.12 0.10 19.81
CA PRO A 441 -11.30 0.95 19.80
C PRO A 441 -11.79 1.25 18.37
N ALA A 442 -12.02 0.21 17.55
CA ALA A 442 -12.58 0.37 16.21
C ALA A 442 -14.07 0.70 16.25
N HIS A 443 -14.47 1.82 15.67
CA HIS A 443 -15.87 2.24 15.57
C HIS A 443 -16.59 1.58 14.40
N SER A 444 -15.85 1.18 13.37
CA SER A 444 -16.41 0.61 12.16
C SER A 444 -15.49 -0.49 11.62
N PRO A 445 -16.05 -1.57 11.02
CA PRO A 445 -15.23 -2.55 10.31
C PRO A 445 -14.36 -1.96 9.20
N SER A 446 -14.75 -0.82 8.63
CA SER A 446 -13.96 -0.13 7.60
C SER A 446 -12.61 0.41 8.10
N GLN A 447 -12.44 0.54 9.41
CA GLN A 447 -11.15 0.92 10.01
C GLN A 447 -10.16 -0.25 10.12
N ILE A 448 -10.55 -1.48 9.81
CA ILE A 448 -9.73 -2.66 9.99
C ILE A 448 -9.34 -3.29 8.65
N VAL A 449 -8.02 -3.37 8.41
CA VAL A 449 -7.42 -4.16 7.33
C VAL A 449 -7.01 -5.50 7.90
N SER A 450 -7.73 -6.57 7.52
CA SER A 450 -7.49 -7.94 7.98
C SER A 450 -6.50 -8.64 7.06
N TYR A 451 -5.39 -9.14 7.60
CA TYR A 451 -4.31 -9.75 6.82
C TYR A 451 -3.51 -10.77 7.64
N VAL A 452 -2.67 -11.53 6.98
CA VAL A 452 -1.74 -12.47 7.62
C VAL A 452 -0.30 -12.29 7.15
N SER A 453 -0.06 -11.73 5.97
CA SER A 453 1.28 -11.39 5.48
C SER A 453 1.26 -10.13 4.61
N ALA A 454 2.39 -9.44 4.56
CA ALA A 454 2.69 -8.29 3.73
C ALA A 454 4.12 -8.42 3.20
N HIS A 455 4.65 -7.38 2.53
CA HIS A 455 6.04 -7.38 2.07
C HIS A 455 7.05 -7.53 3.21
N ASP A 456 6.74 -6.95 4.38
CA ASP A 456 7.53 -7.04 5.60
C ASP A 456 7.40 -8.40 6.30
N ASN A 457 8.49 -8.78 6.99
CA ASN A 457 8.59 -10.01 7.77
C ASN A 457 8.46 -11.28 6.90
N PHE A 458 8.10 -12.40 7.52
CA PHE A 458 7.98 -13.69 6.85
C PHE A 458 6.71 -13.75 5.99
N THR A 459 6.81 -14.35 4.80
CA THR A 459 5.61 -14.78 4.08
C THR A 459 4.80 -15.74 4.95
N LEU A 460 3.51 -15.90 4.69
CA LEU A 460 2.70 -16.87 5.42
C LEU A 460 3.31 -18.29 5.33
N TRP A 461 3.68 -18.69 4.12
CA TRP A 461 4.31 -20.01 3.90
C TRP A 461 5.59 -20.20 4.71
N ASP A 462 6.50 -19.25 4.66
CA ASP A 462 7.78 -19.33 5.38
C ASP A 462 7.56 -19.40 6.89
N LYS A 463 6.61 -18.64 7.43
CA LYS A 463 6.24 -18.66 8.85
C LYS A 463 5.72 -20.03 9.28
N LEU A 464 4.76 -20.60 8.53
CA LEU A 464 4.22 -21.94 8.81
C LEU A 464 5.32 -23.01 8.80
N MET A 465 6.23 -22.95 7.82
CA MET A 465 7.35 -23.89 7.73
C MET A 465 8.37 -23.73 8.87
N LEU A 466 8.64 -22.49 9.33
CA LEU A 466 9.55 -22.21 10.44
C LEU A 466 8.99 -22.65 11.79
N VAL A 467 7.68 -22.58 11.99
CA VAL A 467 7.01 -23.09 13.20
C VAL A 467 7.07 -24.62 13.24
N ARG A 468 6.81 -25.27 12.11
CA ARG A 468 6.75 -26.75 12.03
C ARG A 468 8.11 -27.43 12.07
N TYR A 469 9.14 -26.85 11.47
CA TYR A 469 10.41 -27.53 11.20
C TYR A 469 11.61 -26.75 11.72
N ALA A 470 12.56 -27.47 12.33
CA ALA A 470 13.85 -26.87 12.71
C ALA A 470 14.70 -26.48 11.49
N ARG A 471 14.57 -27.22 10.39
CA ARG A 471 15.27 -27.00 9.10
C ARG A 471 14.26 -27.18 7.96
N PRO A 472 13.48 -26.15 7.61
CA PRO A 472 12.43 -26.29 6.60
C PRO A 472 12.98 -26.45 5.18
N GLU A 473 12.30 -27.26 4.37
CA GLU A 473 12.45 -27.29 2.91
C GLU A 473 11.32 -26.43 2.29
N TYR A 474 11.63 -25.18 2.00
CA TYR A 474 10.63 -24.18 1.62
C TYR A 474 10.01 -24.38 0.23
N THR A 475 10.70 -25.12 -0.66
CA THR A 475 10.28 -25.28 -2.06
C THR A 475 9.37 -26.48 -2.27
N ALA A 476 9.47 -27.50 -1.41
CA ALA A 476 8.63 -28.68 -1.46
C ALA A 476 7.19 -28.38 -0.99
N ALA A 477 6.24 -29.14 -1.50
CA ALA A 477 4.88 -29.11 -0.99
C ALA A 477 4.81 -29.83 0.35
N ASP A 478 4.15 -29.22 1.33
CA ASP A 478 3.85 -29.79 2.64
C ASP A 478 2.34 -29.76 2.86
N SER A 479 1.74 -30.93 3.07
CA SER A 479 0.28 -31.07 3.13
C SER A 479 -0.33 -30.37 4.34
N ALA A 480 0.34 -30.39 5.49
CA ALA A 480 -0.14 -29.77 6.70
C ALA A 480 0.02 -28.24 6.62
N ALA A 481 1.18 -27.74 6.16
CA ALA A 481 1.36 -26.30 5.92
C ALA A 481 0.38 -25.76 4.87
N LEU A 482 0.04 -26.53 3.83
CA LEU A 482 -1.01 -26.18 2.86
C LEU A 482 -2.40 -26.11 3.50
N ALA A 483 -2.73 -27.05 4.41
CA ALA A 483 -4.00 -27.01 5.13
C ALA A 483 -4.07 -25.80 6.07
N GLN A 484 -2.98 -25.52 6.79
CA GLN A 484 -2.86 -24.33 7.65
C GLN A 484 -2.93 -23.02 6.85
N ASN A 485 -2.32 -22.95 5.65
CA ASN A 485 -2.44 -21.80 4.76
C ASN A 485 -3.91 -21.59 4.34
N ARG A 486 -4.62 -22.67 3.94
CA ARG A 486 -6.05 -22.58 3.63
C ARG A 486 -6.89 -22.16 4.82
N LEU A 487 -6.58 -22.64 6.03
CA LEU A 487 -7.26 -22.23 7.26
C LEU A 487 -7.04 -20.75 7.53
N ALA A 488 -5.80 -20.25 7.42
CA ALA A 488 -5.48 -18.83 7.59
C ALA A 488 -6.28 -17.95 6.60
N ALA A 489 -6.30 -18.34 5.31
CA ALA A 489 -7.11 -17.68 4.29
C ALA A 489 -8.60 -17.72 4.63
N GLY A 490 -9.10 -18.89 5.06
CA GLY A 490 -10.50 -19.06 5.49
C GLY A 490 -10.90 -18.13 6.62
N ILE A 491 -9.98 -17.88 7.57
CA ILE A 491 -10.24 -16.98 8.69
C ILE A 491 -10.28 -15.53 8.20
N TYR A 492 -9.17 -14.96 7.70
CA TYR A 492 -9.14 -13.51 7.43
C TYR A 492 -10.05 -13.09 6.26
N LEU A 493 -10.33 -13.97 5.29
CA LEU A 493 -11.27 -13.68 4.21
C LEU A 493 -12.74 -13.81 4.63
N THR A 494 -13.03 -14.39 5.78
CA THR A 494 -14.38 -14.38 6.38
C THR A 494 -14.52 -13.43 7.57
N CYS A 495 -13.44 -12.78 8.01
CA CYS A 495 -13.51 -11.66 8.94
C CYS A 495 -14.22 -10.45 8.29
N MET A 496 -14.85 -9.63 9.11
CA MET A 496 -15.31 -8.30 8.68
C MET A 496 -14.09 -7.38 8.41
N GLY A 497 -14.34 -6.21 7.85
CA GLY A 497 -13.27 -5.30 7.44
C GLY A 497 -12.78 -5.57 6.02
N MET A 498 -11.65 -4.98 5.66
CA MET A 498 -11.06 -5.08 4.32
C MET A 498 -9.95 -6.14 4.31
N PRO A 499 -10.10 -7.24 3.55
CA PRO A 499 -9.03 -8.22 3.40
C PRO A 499 -7.86 -7.67 2.59
N PHE A 500 -6.67 -8.02 3.03
CA PHE A 500 -5.41 -7.72 2.36
C PHE A 500 -4.55 -8.98 2.29
N MET A 501 -3.88 -9.20 1.17
CA MET A 501 -3.02 -10.34 0.93
C MET A 501 -1.73 -9.93 0.22
N GLN A 502 -0.61 -10.48 0.64
CA GLN A 502 0.66 -10.37 -0.06
C GLN A 502 0.58 -11.16 -1.38
N ALA A 503 1.07 -10.57 -2.48
CA ALA A 503 1.18 -11.28 -3.76
C ALA A 503 1.93 -12.60 -3.60
N GLY A 504 1.27 -13.69 -4.00
CA GLY A 504 1.82 -15.04 -3.91
C GLY A 504 1.48 -15.80 -2.62
N GLU A 505 0.82 -15.19 -1.65
CA GLU A 505 0.30 -15.89 -0.48
C GLU A 505 -0.60 -17.07 -0.92
N GLU A 506 -1.39 -16.84 -1.95
CA GLU A 506 -2.31 -17.80 -2.58
C GLU A 506 -1.63 -18.91 -3.40
N PHE A 507 -0.32 -18.86 -3.54
CA PHE A 507 0.48 -19.96 -4.12
C PHE A 507 1.73 -20.29 -3.30
N ALA A 508 1.60 -20.12 -1.97
CA ALA A 508 2.64 -20.48 -1.00
C ALA A 508 4.01 -19.81 -1.30
N ARG A 509 4.00 -18.51 -1.64
CA ARG A 509 5.23 -17.71 -1.91
C ARG A 509 6.24 -17.90 -0.79
N THR A 510 7.49 -18.16 -1.17
CA THR A 510 8.59 -18.28 -0.23
C THR A 510 9.72 -17.28 -0.54
N LYS A 511 10.24 -16.69 0.50
CA LYS A 511 11.51 -15.95 0.53
C LYS A 511 12.58 -16.75 1.28
N LYS A 512 12.41 -18.08 1.33
CA LYS A 512 13.32 -19.04 1.95
C LYS A 512 13.62 -18.74 3.42
N GLY A 513 12.58 -18.34 4.15
CA GLY A 513 12.66 -18.01 5.57
C GLY A 513 13.36 -16.69 5.88
N GLN A 514 13.54 -15.80 4.90
CA GLN A 514 14.11 -14.47 5.12
C GLN A 514 12.99 -13.46 5.38
N GLY A 515 12.96 -12.88 6.57
CA GLY A 515 11.95 -11.90 6.98
C GLY A 515 12.22 -10.49 6.46
N ASN A 516 13.49 -10.12 6.20
CA ASN A 516 13.85 -8.80 5.72
C ASN A 516 14.61 -8.91 4.38
N THR A 517 13.94 -8.59 3.28
CA THR A 517 14.46 -8.78 1.92
C THR A 517 14.47 -7.50 1.07
N TYR A 518 14.38 -6.32 1.71
CA TYR A 518 14.20 -5.03 1.02
C TYR A 518 15.29 -4.71 -0.03
N ARG A 519 16.51 -5.21 0.15
CA ARG A 519 17.65 -5.09 -0.78
C ARG A 519 18.24 -6.42 -1.20
N SER A 520 17.51 -7.52 -1.01
CA SER A 520 17.94 -8.85 -1.45
C SER A 520 17.84 -8.98 -2.98
N SER A 521 18.36 -10.08 -3.53
CA SER A 521 18.36 -10.26 -4.98
C SER A 521 16.94 -10.26 -5.58
N PRO A 522 16.76 -9.77 -6.82
CA PRO A 522 15.49 -9.87 -7.52
C PRO A 522 14.97 -11.30 -7.63
N SER A 523 15.86 -12.30 -7.70
CA SER A 523 15.48 -13.72 -7.79
C SER A 523 14.82 -14.26 -6.51
N LEU A 524 15.10 -13.66 -5.35
CA LEU A 524 14.45 -14.04 -4.09
C LEU A 524 13.07 -13.39 -3.95
N ASN A 525 12.95 -12.14 -4.39
CA ASN A 525 11.74 -11.34 -4.20
C ASN A 525 10.68 -11.54 -5.29
N ARG A 526 11.06 -11.91 -6.52
CA ARG A 526 10.14 -12.06 -7.65
C ARG A 526 9.02 -13.06 -7.37
N LEU A 527 7.88 -12.86 -7.99
CA LEU A 527 6.82 -13.87 -8.06
C LEU A 527 7.30 -15.06 -8.90
N ASP A 528 7.20 -16.26 -8.36
CA ASP A 528 7.51 -17.51 -9.06
C ASP A 528 6.26 -18.05 -9.73
N TRP A 529 6.11 -17.78 -11.02
CA TRP A 529 4.93 -18.20 -11.80
C TRP A 529 4.86 -19.71 -12.03
N LYS A 530 5.99 -20.42 -11.96
CA LYS A 530 5.99 -21.90 -11.97
C LYS A 530 5.37 -22.43 -10.68
N ARG A 531 5.70 -21.80 -9.54
CA ARG A 531 5.12 -22.15 -8.26
C ARG A 531 3.62 -21.85 -8.22
N ALA A 532 3.17 -20.76 -8.82
CA ALA A 532 1.74 -20.46 -8.94
C ALA A 532 0.99 -21.56 -9.73
N ALA A 533 1.58 -22.09 -10.79
CA ALA A 533 1.02 -23.23 -11.53
C ALA A 533 1.08 -24.53 -10.72
N GLN A 534 2.17 -24.78 -9.98
CA GLN A 534 2.32 -25.96 -9.12
C GLN A 534 1.27 -25.98 -8.01
N PHE A 535 1.02 -24.85 -7.37
CA PHE A 535 0.07 -24.69 -6.27
C PHE A 535 -1.30 -24.18 -6.74
N HIS A 536 -1.68 -24.43 -8.00
CA HIS A 536 -2.95 -23.93 -8.57
C HIS A 536 -4.18 -24.31 -7.72
N GLY A 537 -4.19 -25.45 -7.03
CA GLY A 537 -5.28 -25.83 -6.13
C GLY A 537 -5.43 -24.89 -4.93
N LEU A 538 -4.32 -24.31 -4.42
CA LEU A 538 -4.37 -23.27 -3.39
C LEU A 538 -4.88 -21.94 -3.99
N VAL A 539 -4.44 -21.58 -5.19
CA VAL A 539 -4.99 -20.40 -5.93
C VAL A 539 -6.49 -20.52 -6.11
N ASP A 540 -6.99 -21.70 -6.51
CA ASP A 540 -8.43 -21.94 -6.69
C ASP A 540 -9.20 -21.86 -5.36
N TYR A 541 -8.56 -22.26 -4.25
CA TYR A 541 -9.15 -22.10 -2.91
C TYR A 541 -9.34 -20.61 -2.55
N TYR A 542 -8.30 -19.77 -2.72
CA TYR A 542 -8.42 -18.32 -2.51
C TYR A 542 -9.48 -17.69 -3.41
N ARG A 543 -9.49 -18.04 -4.70
CA ARG A 543 -10.51 -17.57 -5.65
C ARG A 543 -11.93 -17.93 -5.23
N GLY A 544 -12.13 -19.13 -4.70
CA GLY A 544 -13.43 -19.56 -4.20
C GLY A 544 -13.89 -18.74 -3.00
N LEU A 545 -13.00 -18.43 -2.05
CA LEU A 545 -13.29 -17.57 -0.89
C LEU A 545 -13.60 -16.12 -1.31
N LEU A 546 -12.80 -15.55 -2.22
CA LEU A 546 -13.05 -14.20 -2.77
C LEU A 546 -14.44 -14.13 -3.43
N GLY A 547 -14.77 -15.16 -4.22
CA GLY A 547 -16.09 -15.26 -4.84
C GLY A 547 -17.23 -15.45 -3.83
N LEU A 548 -17.02 -16.24 -2.77
CA LEU A 548 -17.97 -16.43 -1.68
C LEU A 548 -18.25 -15.09 -0.95
N ARG A 549 -17.17 -14.37 -0.60
CA ARG A 549 -17.27 -13.06 0.04
C ARG A 549 -18.07 -12.07 -0.82
N ALA A 550 -17.85 -12.08 -2.14
CA ALA A 550 -18.61 -11.24 -3.08
C ALA A 550 -20.13 -11.57 -3.10
N GLN A 551 -20.53 -12.81 -2.77
CA GLN A 551 -21.91 -13.25 -2.69
C GLN A 551 -22.57 -13.00 -1.33
N PHE A 552 -21.82 -12.50 -0.33
CA PHE A 552 -22.33 -12.19 1.00
C PHE A 552 -21.84 -10.81 1.47
N PRO A 553 -22.48 -9.72 0.98
CA PRO A 553 -22.01 -8.33 1.16
C PRO A 553 -21.85 -7.91 2.62
N ARG A 554 -22.61 -8.49 3.55
CA ARG A 554 -22.54 -8.14 4.97
C ARG A 554 -21.16 -8.35 5.60
N LEU A 555 -20.33 -9.25 5.08
CA LEU A 555 -18.93 -9.39 5.53
C LEU A 555 -18.09 -8.12 5.27
N SER A 556 -18.53 -7.26 4.36
CA SER A 556 -17.85 -6.02 3.99
C SER A 556 -18.64 -4.77 4.40
N ALA A 557 -19.59 -4.93 5.30
CA ALA A 557 -20.36 -3.81 5.84
C ALA A 557 -19.48 -2.87 6.65
N SER A 558 -19.79 -1.59 6.63
CA SER A 558 -19.11 -0.54 7.40
C SER A 558 -19.92 -0.05 8.61
N ASP A 559 -21.11 -0.60 8.85
CA ASP A 559 -21.97 -0.25 9.97
C ASP A 559 -21.62 -1.06 11.23
N THR A 560 -21.99 -0.53 12.39
CA THR A 560 -21.76 -1.18 13.71
C THR A 560 -22.77 -2.29 14.03
N ALA A 561 -23.90 -2.34 13.33
CA ALA A 561 -24.93 -3.36 13.53
C ALA A 561 -24.49 -4.73 12.99
N SER A 562 -23.68 -4.75 11.95
CA SER A 562 -23.19 -5.99 11.32
C SER A 562 -22.25 -6.80 12.22
N PRO A 563 -21.21 -6.24 12.85
CA PRO A 563 -20.45 -6.96 13.88
C PRO A 563 -21.30 -7.42 15.07
N ALA A 564 -22.28 -6.60 15.47
CA ALA A 564 -23.19 -6.93 16.58
C ALA A 564 -24.11 -8.12 16.27
N ALA A 565 -24.37 -8.39 15.00
CA ALA A 565 -25.23 -9.51 14.57
C ALA A 565 -24.49 -10.87 14.55
N ILE A 566 -23.17 -10.90 14.70
CA ILE A 566 -22.41 -12.15 14.78
C ILE A 566 -22.74 -12.87 16.09
N LYS A 567 -23.12 -14.15 15.99
CA LYS A 567 -23.37 -15.01 17.15
C LYS A 567 -22.34 -16.13 17.18
N PHE A 568 -21.52 -16.16 18.23
CA PHE A 568 -20.54 -17.22 18.46
C PHE A 568 -21.18 -18.43 19.15
N PHE A 569 -20.70 -19.63 18.83
CA PHE A 569 -21.07 -20.87 19.47
C PHE A 569 -20.17 -21.16 20.67
N SER A 570 -20.76 -21.77 21.69
CA SER A 570 -19.99 -22.40 22.77
C SER A 570 -19.49 -23.76 22.27
N LEU A 571 -18.23 -23.83 21.90
CA LEU A 571 -17.58 -25.05 21.40
C LEU A 571 -16.42 -25.45 22.32
N GLU A 572 -16.01 -26.73 22.21
CA GLU A 572 -14.78 -27.20 22.83
C GLU A 572 -13.58 -26.47 22.21
N GLN A 573 -12.72 -25.88 23.04
CA GLN A 573 -11.51 -25.23 22.58
C GLN A 573 -10.55 -26.24 21.92
N PRO A 574 -9.84 -25.86 20.86
CA PRO A 574 -9.70 -24.51 20.28
C PRO A 574 -10.66 -24.21 19.12
N LEU A 575 -11.74 -24.93 18.95
CA LEU A 575 -12.70 -24.69 17.86
C LEU A 575 -13.34 -23.30 18.00
N VAL A 576 -13.49 -22.61 16.87
CA VAL A 576 -14.27 -21.37 16.79
C VAL A 576 -15.40 -21.57 15.77
N GLY A 577 -16.61 -21.20 16.15
CA GLY A 577 -17.78 -21.25 15.27
C GLY A 577 -18.67 -20.04 15.48
N TRP A 578 -19.27 -19.56 14.41
CA TRP A 578 -20.15 -18.38 14.44
C TRP A 578 -21.16 -18.38 13.30
N THR A 579 -22.23 -17.60 13.49
CA THR A 579 -23.20 -17.29 12.44
C THR A 579 -23.33 -15.79 12.22
N LEU A 580 -23.64 -15.41 10.98
CA LEU A 580 -23.98 -14.05 10.59
C LEU A 580 -25.17 -14.08 9.63
N PRO A 581 -26.35 -13.52 9.99
CA PRO A 581 -27.48 -13.41 9.07
C PRO A 581 -27.16 -12.38 7.97
N ALA A 582 -27.74 -12.51 6.78
CA ALA A 582 -27.70 -11.50 5.74
C ALA A 582 -28.36 -10.20 6.22
N ALA A 583 -27.95 -9.06 5.69
CA ALA A 583 -28.69 -7.83 5.94
C ALA A 583 -29.92 -7.74 5.03
N PRO A 584 -31.02 -7.13 5.49
CA PRO A 584 -32.19 -6.96 4.64
C PRO A 584 -31.86 -6.21 3.35
N GLY A 585 -32.13 -6.83 2.20
CA GLY A 585 -31.97 -6.19 0.90
C GLY A 585 -30.52 -6.05 0.39
N ASP A 586 -29.51 -6.67 1.03
CA ASP A 586 -28.11 -6.59 0.62
C ASP A 586 -27.75 -7.46 -0.60
N GLY A 587 -28.70 -8.24 -1.12
CA GLY A 587 -28.48 -9.11 -2.28
C GLY A 587 -27.66 -10.36 -1.99
N ALA A 588 -27.52 -10.75 -0.71
CA ALA A 588 -26.80 -11.96 -0.32
C ALA A 588 -27.39 -13.23 -0.95
N ALA A 589 -26.53 -14.14 -1.39
CA ALA A 589 -26.93 -15.42 -1.97
C ALA A 589 -27.51 -16.41 -0.94
N TRP A 590 -27.28 -16.19 0.34
CA TRP A 590 -27.73 -17.04 1.45
C TRP A 590 -28.33 -16.19 2.56
N ARG A 591 -29.32 -16.75 3.30
CA ARG A 591 -29.98 -16.04 4.42
C ARG A 591 -29.05 -15.79 5.60
N ALA A 592 -28.04 -16.68 5.79
CA ALA A 592 -27.01 -16.55 6.81
C ALA A 592 -25.76 -17.35 6.38
N LEU A 593 -24.59 -16.94 6.90
CA LEU A 593 -23.41 -17.79 6.94
C LEU A 593 -23.31 -18.48 8.30
N CYS A 594 -22.81 -19.73 8.30
CA CYS A 594 -22.37 -20.47 9.47
C CYS A 594 -20.94 -20.97 9.20
N VAL A 595 -20.00 -20.55 10.01
CA VAL A 595 -18.56 -20.76 9.78
C VAL A 595 -17.93 -21.43 10.98
N PHE A 596 -17.06 -22.42 10.72
CA PHE A 596 -16.30 -23.12 11.75
C PHE A 596 -14.82 -23.18 11.37
N TYR A 597 -13.95 -22.97 12.36
CA TYR A 597 -12.50 -23.10 12.24
C TYR A 597 -12.03 -24.24 13.15
N ASN A 598 -11.34 -25.21 12.55
CA ASN A 598 -10.69 -26.30 13.26
C ASN A 598 -9.16 -26.18 13.07
N PRO A 599 -8.40 -25.72 14.09
CA PRO A 599 -6.95 -25.62 14.02
C PRO A 599 -6.22 -26.90 14.47
N THR A 600 -6.94 -27.99 14.69
CA THR A 600 -6.37 -29.24 15.22
C THR A 600 -6.02 -30.22 14.10
N GLU A 601 -5.18 -31.21 14.41
CA GLU A 601 -4.81 -32.30 13.51
C GLU A 601 -5.90 -33.40 13.40
N GLU A 602 -7.00 -33.24 14.12
CA GLU A 602 -8.08 -34.23 14.20
C GLU A 602 -9.34 -33.75 13.49
N GLU A 603 -10.12 -34.67 12.99
CA GLU A 603 -11.50 -34.43 12.63
C GLU A 603 -12.32 -34.09 13.88
N LYS A 604 -13.19 -33.09 13.77
CA LYS A 604 -14.09 -32.71 14.87
C LYS A 604 -15.55 -32.79 14.42
N ARG A 605 -16.40 -33.30 15.28
CA ARG A 605 -17.84 -33.34 15.04
C ARG A 605 -18.52 -32.16 15.72
N ILE A 606 -19.38 -31.49 14.99
CA ILE A 606 -20.18 -30.37 15.50
C ILE A 606 -21.63 -30.52 15.03
N ARG A 607 -22.52 -29.85 15.74
CA ARG A 607 -23.92 -29.79 15.35
C ARG A 607 -24.22 -28.42 14.73
N LEU A 608 -24.75 -28.43 13.50
CA LEU A 608 -25.25 -27.21 12.84
C LEU A 608 -26.48 -26.68 13.57
N PRO A 609 -26.71 -25.34 13.54
CA PRO A 609 -27.99 -24.77 13.95
C PRO A 609 -29.15 -25.36 13.15
N ASP A 610 -30.35 -25.28 13.71
CA ASP A 610 -31.55 -25.75 13.03
C ASP A 610 -31.72 -25.05 11.67
N GLY A 611 -32.19 -25.78 10.68
CA GLY A 611 -32.37 -25.30 9.32
C GLY A 611 -31.66 -26.14 8.26
N GLN A 612 -31.76 -25.70 7.01
CA GLN A 612 -31.08 -26.32 5.88
C GLN A 612 -29.87 -25.47 5.49
N TRP A 613 -28.71 -26.12 5.44
CA TRP A 613 -27.43 -25.46 5.18
C TRP A 613 -26.75 -26.05 3.95
N LYS A 614 -26.42 -25.21 2.98
CA LYS A 614 -25.59 -25.61 1.83
C LYS A 614 -24.12 -25.53 2.22
N LEU A 615 -23.35 -26.60 1.99
CA LEU A 615 -21.90 -26.57 2.16
C LEU A 615 -21.27 -25.69 1.06
N LEU A 616 -20.52 -24.66 1.46
CA LEU A 616 -19.88 -23.70 0.56
C LEU A 616 -18.37 -23.91 0.46
N SER A 617 -17.72 -24.30 1.59
CA SER A 617 -16.30 -24.64 1.71
C SER A 617 -16.16 -25.75 2.74
N ASP A 618 -15.30 -26.74 2.44
CA ASP A 618 -14.97 -27.84 3.36
C ASP A 618 -13.56 -27.76 3.93
N GLY A 619 -12.83 -26.65 3.66
CA GLY A 619 -11.43 -26.47 4.05
C GLY A 619 -10.43 -26.98 3.01
N VAL A 620 -10.86 -27.74 2.02
CA VAL A 620 -10.05 -28.19 0.87
C VAL A 620 -10.47 -27.48 -0.40
N SER A 621 -11.77 -27.38 -0.63
CA SER A 621 -12.39 -26.64 -1.72
C SER A 621 -13.30 -25.54 -1.16
N SER A 622 -13.21 -24.34 -1.69
CA SER A 622 -13.99 -23.17 -1.30
C SER A 622 -14.99 -22.70 -2.37
N ALA A 623 -15.13 -23.43 -3.45
CA ALA A 623 -16.03 -23.14 -4.56
C ALA A 623 -17.20 -24.13 -4.67
N LEU A 624 -17.52 -24.88 -3.59
CA LEU A 624 -18.59 -25.88 -3.56
C LEU A 624 -19.98 -25.26 -3.79
N TRP A 625 -20.13 -23.96 -3.50
CA TRP A 625 -21.34 -23.19 -3.77
C TRP A 625 -21.69 -23.06 -5.27
N LYS A 626 -20.70 -23.21 -6.16
CA LYS A 626 -20.88 -23.20 -7.62
C LYS A 626 -21.38 -24.55 -8.17
N GLY A 627 -21.19 -25.62 -7.41
CA GLY A 627 -21.56 -26.97 -7.80
C GLY A 627 -22.97 -27.37 -7.35
N PRO A 628 -23.33 -28.67 -7.52
CA PRO A 628 -24.56 -29.22 -6.99
C PRO A 628 -24.72 -28.93 -5.50
N SER A 629 -25.96 -28.64 -5.07
CA SER A 629 -26.22 -28.31 -3.67
C SER A 629 -26.03 -29.54 -2.79
N ARG A 630 -25.03 -29.46 -1.89
CA ARG A 630 -24.88 -30.42 -0.79
C ARG A 630 -25.54 -29.80 0.45
N ILE A 631 -26.76 -30.22 0.71
CA ILE A 631 -27.53 -29.76 1.87
C ILE A 631 -27.15 -30.59 3.08
N CYS A 632 -26.82 -29.94 4.18
CA CYS A 632 -26.44 -30.50 5.45
C CYS A 632 -27.41 -30.04 6.55
N GLY A 633 -27.53 -30.85 7.60
CA GLY A 633 -28.27 -30.53 8.82
C GLY A 633 -27.87 -31.53 9.92
N GLY A 634 -28.08 -31.14 11.17
CA GLY A 634 -27.69 -31.99 12.29
C GLY A 634 -26.19 -32.03 12.51
N GLU A 635 -25.63 -33.25 12.68
CA GLU A 635 -24.20 -33.41 12.93
C GLU A 635 -23.37 -33.42 11.64
N VAL A 636 -22.24 -32.69 11.63
CA VAL A 636 -21.29 -32.65 10.52
C VAL A 636 -19.85 -32.77 11.02
N THR A 637 -18.96 -33.24 10.15
CA THR A 637 -17.52 -33.40 10.47
C THR A 637 -16.73 -32.26 9.86
N LEU A 638 -15.88 -31.62 10.68
CA LEU A 638 -14.87 -30.65 10.27
C LEU A 638 -13.56 -31.39 10.03
N LEU A 639 -12.92 -31.13 8.89
CA LEU A 639 -11.60 -31.72 8.59
C LEU A 639 -10.51 -31.07 9.47
N PRO A 640 -9.34 -31.74 9.64
CA PRO A 640 -8.17 -31.14 10.26
C PRO A 640 -7.74 -29.85 9.55
N TYR A 641 -7.27 -28.87 10.31
CA TYR A 641 -6.79 -27.58 9.79
C TYR A 641 -7.73 -26.96 8.75
N SER A 642 -9.01 -26.83 9.07
CA SER A 642 -10.02 -26.41 8.08
C SER A 642 -10.84 -25.20 8.51
N ALA A 643 -11.22 -24.39 7.50
CA ALA A 643 -12.32 -23.43 7.59
C ALA A 643 -13.52 -23.99 6.81
N THR A 644 -14.54 -24.45 7.53
CA THR A 644 -15.76 -25.04 6.94
C THR A 644 -16.86 -23.99 6.97
N ILE A 645 -17.45 -23.72 5.80
CA ILE A 645 -18.43 -22.62 5.61
C ILE A 645 -19.72 -23.18 5.03
N PHE A 646 -20.82 -22.79 5.64
CA PHE A 646 -22.17 -23.13 5.20
C PHE A 646 -22.98 -21.86 4.95
N GLY A 647 -23.89 -21.91 3.97
CA GLY A 647 -24.89 -20.88 3.69
C GLY A 647 -26.30 -21.40 3.95
N GLN A 648 -27.11 -20.69 4.72
CA GLN A 648 -28.50 -21.04 4.97
C GLN A 648 -29.33 -20.83 3.71
N VAL A 649 -30.08 -21.82 3.26
CA VAL A 649 -30.97 -21.77 2.08
C VAL A 649 -32.36 -21.30 2.41
#